data_d0ad8767b4b18a6e3e521072e821ec72
#
_entry.id   d0ad8767b4b18a6e3e521072e821ec72
#
_cell.length_a   1.000
_cell.length_b   1.000
_cell.length_c   1.000
_cell.angle_alpha   90.00
_cell.angle_beta   90.00
_cell.angle_gamma   90.00
#
_symmetry.space_group_name_H-M   'P 1'
#
loop_
_entity.id
_entity.type
_entity.pdbx_description
1 polymer ?
#
loop_
_entity_poly.entity_id
_entity_poly.type
_entity_poly.pdbx_seq_one_letter_code
_entity_poly.pdbx_strand_id
1 'polypeptide(L)'
;MKRCLLSLALLLSLTACHPQAVRSHVAVDGAVGGAVPMVGVPVTATDHAGRRVVSVVTDTQGRFSFVLDGVGPFVLTAPSGDDDGAPATLSAVFSPAAGQASAVVNLDPVTTLQTQRALGAVLDGAPDTVQMAGLDAARIANADKDVAGVLAPLYAAFHVPADAANDSAGGTSSHADAGNPWTALFSVVHFDMRHGTVGVGSDADRAVVSVPAQGVPSAAVPARAAASALALAQGATTTPIQHVIVVIGENQTFDGLFGGYVPAAGQSVKNLLSEGIIKADGTPGPNFALAAQSKGTPSQAYTLQPERAGSYATLPQPLQIGEMDPVTFENAVGTPDARFPGNLPNGPFQITRYVPYRDAGKDGLAATVVTGDPVHRFFQMWQQTGGDNARLDMFTWVAANTGMGGDTKGVSPANPAQGGELMGFMNMSAGDAPLFRSLAQHYALSDNYHQSIMGGTGANFFAIATADAPFFNKDGQLAVPPANQIENPDPMPGTPNFYTRDGYSGGSYVDCSDPKQPGVAAIRAFLDARHIPSKCAPGAYYLVNNYNPGYDMDGRPEPIGPDNYTYPPQTVPTIAEALAKRGVSWKWYTGGRDTADVAAEASAWHVSVAKAQMLQYNNIGDPLVASSKVMGDPTLKSGLAGLATLDSDLAHHTLPAVSFVVPKGFDSGHPGYSAPASYEAFLKDLLAKVQADPALWAHTAILITTDEGGGHFDTGYIQTVDFFGDGPRIAMLAASPYARKGVVDHAYGDHASILKFIERNWRLQPLSPRSRDNLPDPVTKVGHPYRPINGPAVDDLMSLFQF
;
A
#
# COMPACT_ATOMS: atom_id res chain seq x y z
N MET A 1 72.75 11.30 82.93
CA MET A 1 72.11 10.09 83.57
C MET A 1 70.63 10.35 83.75
N LYS A 2 69.87 9.29 83.52
CA LYS A 2 68.44 9.10 83.78
C LYS A 2 67.44 9.83 82.90
N ARG A 3 66.95 9.20 82.11
CA ARG A 3 65.70 8.63 81.54
C ARG A 3 64.44 9.14 82.19
N CYS A 4 63.51 9.68 81.43
CA CYS A 4 62.12 9.68 81.73
C CYS A 4 61.36 9.34 80.42
N LEU A 5 60.64 8.19 80.30
CA LEU A 5 59.76 7.78 79.29
C LEU A 5 58.46 8.62 79.35
N LEU A 6 57.98 9.10 78.19
CA LEU A 6 56.63 9.51 77.98
C LEU A 6 55.99 8.66 76.91
N SER A 7 54.94 7.91 77.30
CA SER A 7 54.12 7.09 76.41
C SER A 7 53.18 8.00 75.58
N LEU A 8 53.28 7.96 74.23
CA LEU A 8 52.33 8.63 73.35
C LEU A 8 51.34 7.64 72.86
N ALA A 9 50.10 7.71 73.20
CA ALA A 9 49.01 6.90 72.72
C ALA A 9 48.62 7.43 71.33
N LEU A 10 48.83 6.56 70.34
CA LEU A 10 48.45 6.87 68.92
C LEU A 10 46.99 6.47 68.75
N LEU A 11 46.04 7.41 68.64
CA LEU A 11 44.68 7.16 68.17
C LEU A 11 44.73 7.00 66.64
N LEU A 12 44.59 5.74 66.17
CA LEU A 12 44.26 5.50 64.79
C LEU A 12 42.81 5.85 64.53
N SER A 13 42.56 7.00 63.91
CA SER A 13 41.27 7.31 63.28
C SER A 13 41.19 6.50 61.96
N LEU A 14 40.36 5.48 61.94
CA LEU A 14 39.89 4.80 60.75
C LEU A 14 38.98 5.82 59.98
N THR A 15 39.56 6.58 59.10
CA THR A 15 38.78 7.26 58.07
C THR A 15 38.34 6.19 57.08
N ALA A 16 37.05 5.82 57.11
CA ALA A 16 36.41 5.07 56.07
C ALA A 16 36.58 5.87 54.74
N CYS A 17 37.37 5.35 53.83
CA CYS A 17 37.39 5.84 52.46
C CYS A 17 36.02 5.58 51.84
N HIS A 18 35.13 6.55 51.88
CA HIS A 18 34.01 6.58 50.95
C HIS A 18 34.65 6.84 49.57
N PRO A 19 34.37 5.95 48.57
CA PRO A 19 34.81 6.26 47.24
C PRO A 19 34.19 7.60 46.83
N GLN A 20 35.03 8.59 46.52
CA GLN A 20 34.57 9.84 45.97
C GLN A 20 33.86 9.56 44.68
N ALA A 21 32.57 9.92 44.61
CA ALA A 21 31.78 9.78 43.39
C ALA A 21 32.45 10.57 42.26
N VAL A 22 32.94 9.85 41.24
CA VAL A 22 33.67 10.43 40.11
C VAL A 22 32.66 11.10 39.20
N ARG A 23 32.86 12.41 38.96
CA ARG A 23 32.06 13.12 37.95
C ARG A 23 32.47 12.63 36.57
N SER A 24 31.46 12.19 35.78
CA SER A 24 31.65 11.69 34.43
C SER A 24 31.27 12.76 33.42
N HIS A 25 31.99 12.82 32.30
CA HIS A 25 31.66 13.63 31.13
C HIS A 25 31.74 12.70 29.91
N VAL A 26 30.56 12.18 29.51
CA VAL A 26 30.45 11.08 28.52
C VAL A 26 29.49 11.47 27.42
N ALA A 27 29.91 11.36 26.17
CA ALA A 27 29.02 11.45 25.01
C ALA A 27 28.17 10.15 24.95
N VAL A 28 26.85 10.31 24.93
CA VAL A 28 25.91 9.18 24.88
C VAL A 28 25.10 9.29 23.60
N ASP A 29 25.18 8.24 22.79
CA ASP A 29 24.33 8.00 21.63
C ASP A 29 23.40 6.85 21.93
N GLY A 30 22.23 6.78 21.28
CA GLY A 30 21.30 5.69 21.47
C GLY A 30 20.04 5.79 20.63
N ALA A 31 19.16 4.82 20.81
CA ALA A 31 17.83 4.82 20.20
C ALA A 31 16.76 4.45 21.21
N VAL A 32 15.54 4.90 20.96
CA VAL A 32 14.34 4.59 21.74
C VAL A 32 13.39 3.74 20.88
N GLY A 33 12.94 2.60 21.42
CA GLY A 33 11.95 1.74 20.80
C GLY A 33 12.28 0.25 20.94
N GLY A 34 11.39 -0.58 20.40
CA GLY A 34 11.57 -2.03 20.32
C GLY A 34 11.64 -2.49 18.86
N ALA A 35 10.54 -3.09 18.35
CA ALA A 35 10.42 -3.45 16.94
C ALA A 35 10.32 -2.23 16.02
N VAL A 36 9.84 -1.10 16.54
CA VAL A 36 9.66 0.16 15.80
C VAL A 36 10.38 1.28 16.57
N PRO A 37 11.14 2.16 15.87
CA PRO A 37 11.78 3.32 16.50
C PRO A 37 10.73 4.36 16.95
N MET A 38 10.96 4.98 18.10
CA MET A 38 10.06 6.01 18.65
C MET A 38 10.56 7.41 18.30
N VAL A 39 9.84 8.07 17.41
CA VAL A 39 10.18 9.38 16.83
C VAL A 39 9.56 10.50 17.66
N GLY A 40 10.34 11.59 17.89
CA GLY A 40 9.82 12.79 18.53
C GLY A 40 9.55 12.64 20.03
N VAL A 41 10.07 11.59 20.69
CA VAL A 41 9.87 11.39 22.13
C VAL A 41 11.00 12.00 22.95
N PRO A 42 10.70 12.61 24.13
CA PRO A 42 11.71 13.15 25.01
C PRO A 42 12.47 12.05 25.75
N VAL A 43 13.80 12.05 25.64
CA VAL A 43 14.72 11.24 26.44
C VAL A 43 15.27 12.09 27.57
N THR A 44 15.08 11.65 28.80
CA THR A 44 15.53 12.36 30.02
C THR A 44 16.55 11.51 30.75
N ALA A 45 17.70 12.06 31.11
CA ALA A 45 18.67 11.43 31.99
C ALA A 45 18.60 12.03 33.41
N THR A 46 18.59 11.12 34.41
CA THR A 46 18.57 11.44 35.82
C THR A 46 19.85 10.91 36.48
N ASP A 47 20.55 11.75 37.24
CA ASP A 47 21.78 11.37 37.96
C ASP A 47 21.49 10.59 39.22
N HIS A 48 22.53 10.09 39.85
CA HIS A 48 22.43 9.32 41.10
C HIS A 48 21.73 10.07 42.25
N ALA A 49 21.68 11.36 42.23
CA ALA A 49 20.99 12.20 43.24
C ALA A 49 19.51 12.45 42.86
N GLY A 50 18.97 11.80 41.84
CA GLY A 50 17.60 11.99 41.37
C GLY A 50 17.37 13.30 40.63
N ARG A 51 18.43 13.96 40.16
CA ARG A 51 18.33 15.24 39.43
C ARG A 51 18.35 14.99 37.92
N ARG A 52 17.46 15.66 37.20
CA ARG A 52 17.51 15.71 35.74
C ARG A 52 18.79 16.45 35.29
N VAL A 53 19.62 15.78 34.48
CA VAL A 53 20.87 16.36 33.98
C VAL A 53 20.80 16.74 32.52
N VAL A 54 19.94 16.05 31.73
CA VAL A 54 19.72 16.37 30.32
C VAL A 54 18.34 15.93 29.88
N SER A 55 17.78 16.58 28.86
CA SER A 55 16.60 16.14 28.12
C SER A 55 16.75 16.52 26.65
N VAL A 56 16.57 15.55 25.74
CA VAL A 56 16.61 15.74 24.28
C VAL A 56 15.41 15.02 23.66
N VAL A 57 15.14 15.29 22.39
CA VAL A 57 14.05 14.63 21.64
C VAL A 57 14.68 13.74 20.58
N THR A 58 14.09 12.56 20.37
CA THR A 58 14.55 11.63 19.34
C THR A 58 14.31 12.17 17.93
N ASP A 59 15.21 11.85 17.00
CA ASP A 59 15.12 12.21 15.59
C ASP A 59 14.10 11.33 14.82
N THR A 60 14.05 11.50 13.49
CA THR A 60 13.16 10.74 12.59
C THR A 60 13.48 9.25 12.50
N GLN A 61 14.56 8.79 13.10
CA GLN A 61 14.97 7.39 13.20
C GLN A 61 14.91 6.86 14.65
N GLY A 62 14.28 7.63 15.56
CA GLY A 62 14.21 7.27 16.98
C GLY A 62 15.54 7.40 17.72
N ARG A 63 16.55 8.04 17.15
CA ARG A 63 17.90 8.19 17.73
C ARG A 63 18.03 9.48 18.53
N PHE A 64 18.89 9.44 19.52
CA PHE A 64 19.25 10.60 20.32
C PHE A 64 20.78 10.67 20.56
N SER A 65 21.27 11.86 20.83
CA SER A 65 22.66 12.11 21.20
C SER A 65 22.74 13.28 22.17
N PHE A 66 23.54 13.11 23.23
CA PHE A 66 23.82 14.17 24.20
C PHE A 66 25.11 13.90 25.00
N VAL A 67 25.56 14.86 25.77
CA VAL A 67 26.67 14.69 26.71
C VAL A 67 26.12 14.64 28.16
N LEU A 68 26.42 13.54 28.86
CA LEU A 68 26.19 13.40 30.29
C LEU A 68 27.29 14.07 31.09
N ASP A 69 26.92 15.04 31.91
CA ASP A 69 27.83 15.67 32.87
C ASP A 69 27.24 15.56 34.29
N GLY A 70 27.77 14.66 35.09
CA GLY A 70 27.24 14.41 36.41
C GLY A 70 27.90 13.24 37.13
N VAL A 71 27.27 12.78 38.20
CA VAL A 71 27.73 11.64 39.00
C VAL A 71 26.79 10.48 38.73
N GLY A 72 27.32 9.38 38.14
CA GLY A 72 26.55 8.16 37.86
C GLY A 72 26.35 7.27 39.12
N PRO A 73 25.55 6.21 39.01
CA PRO A 73 24.86 5.78 37.82
C PRO A 73 23.77 6.75 37.40
N PHE A 74 23.47 6.72 36.08
CA PHE A 74 22.38 7.47 35.45
C PHE A 74 21.24 6.54 35.06
N VAL A 75 19.99 7.05 35.09
CA VAL A 75 18.84 6.37 34.47
C VAL A 75 18.28 7.28 33.37
N LEU A 76 18.23 6.72 32.19
CA LEU A 76 17.60 7.33 31.03
C LEU A 76 16.16 6.85 30.95
N THR A 77 15.22 7.76 30.65
CA THR A 77 13.79 7.43 30.52
C THR A 77 13.18 8.10 29.29
N ALA A 78 12.24 7.41 28.65
CA ALA A 78 11.40 7.93 27.57
C ALA A 78 9.96 7.45 27.77
N PRO A 79 8.93 8.30 27.56
CA PRO A 79 7.55 7.86 27.61
C PRO A 79 7.26 6.88 26.47
N SER A 80 6.44 5.87 26.74
CA SER A 80 6.04 4.84 25.80
C SER A 80 4.59 4.39 26.08
N GLY A 81 4.10 3.38 25.35
CA GLY A 81 2.94 2.58 25.70
C GLY A 81 3.36 1.12 25.82
N ASP A 82 2.64 0.35 26.62
CA ASP A 82 2.69 -1.11 26.58
C ASP A 82 2.00 -1.61 25.31
N ASP A 83 2.17 -2.88 24.98
CA ASP A 83 1.55 -3.51 23.80
C ASP A 83 0.01 -3.48 23.82
N ASP A 84 -0.58 -3.27 25.01
CA ASP A 84 -2.02 -3.02 25.19
C ASP A 84 -2.43 -1.52 25.07
N GLY A 85 -1.49 -0.65 24.72
CA GLY A 85 -1.68 0.80 24.55
C GLY A 85 -1.74 1.60 25.83
N ALA A 86 -1.48 0.98 26.99
CA ALA A 86 -1.46 1.72 28.27
C ALA A 86 -0.12 2.48 28.43
N PRO A 87 -0.11 3.66 29.08
CA PRO A 87 1.12 4.43 29.28
C PRO A 87 2.18 3.63 30.02
N ALA A 88 3.41 3.63 29.49
CA ALA A 88 4.58 2.98 30.08
C ALA A 88 5.81 3.89 29.93
N THR A 89 6.91 3.49 30.55
CA THR A 89 8.19 4.22 30.49
C THR A 89 9.29 3.26 30.08
N LEU A 90 9.88 3.47 28.88
CA LEU A 90 11.14 2.82 28.51
C LEU A 90 12.28 3.44 29.32
N SER A 91 13.21 2.60 29.78
CA SER A 91 14.33 3.05 30.60
C SER A 91 15.59 2.21 30.38
N ALA A 92 16.74 2.86 30.63
CA ALA A 92 18.03 2.22 30.63
C ALA A 92 18.89 2.77 31.77
N VAL A 93 19.50 1.90 32.58
CA VAL A 93 20.49 2.27 33.56
C VAL A 93 21.88 2.30 32.94
N PHE A 94 22.63 3.37 33.17
CA PHE A 94 23.99 3.53 32.65
C PHE A 94 24.95 3.94 33.76
N SER A 95 26.01 3.20 33.95
CA SER A 95 27.07 3.48 34.89
C SER A 95 28.42 3.64 34.15
N PRO A 96 28.86 4.88 33.85
CA PRO A 96 30.07 5.08 33.10
C PRO A 96 31.31 4.57 33.83
N ALA A 97 32.21 3.92 33.10
CA ALA A 97 33.52 3.56 33.60
C ALA A 97 34.40 4.79 33.79
N ALA A 98 35.38 4.70 34.67
CA ALA A 98 36.32 5.82 34.90
C ALA A 98 37.09 6.13 33.59
N GLY A 99 36.97 7.39 33.14
CA GLY A 99 37.62 7.87 31.91
C GLY A 99 36.90 7.48 30.60
N GLN A 100 35.70 6.94 30.65
CA GLN A 100 34.90 6.64 29.48
C GLN A 100 34.49 7.95 28.78
N ALA A 101 34.83 8.07 27.48
CA ALA A 101 34.54 9.26 26.67
C ALA A 101 33.22 9.19 25.94
N SER A 102 32.76 7.97 25.55
CA SER A 102 31.52 7.75 24.82
C SER A 102 30.85 6.44 25.20
N ALA A 103 29.54 6.33 24.98
CA ALA A 103 28.75 5.14 25.20
C ALA A 103 27.56 5.08 24.23
N VAL A 104 27.08 3.88 23.92
CA VAL A 104 25.78 3.67 23.27
C VAL A 104 24.82 3.10 24.32
N VAL A 105 23.66 3.74 24.49
CA VAL A 105 22.64 3.36 25.49
C VAL A 105 21.27 3.36 24.81
N ASN A 106 20.72 2.18 24.57
CA ASN A 106 19.38 2.04 23.98
C ASN A 106 18.32 1.97 25.10
N LEU A 107 17.15 2.53 24.81
CA LEU A 107 15.96 2.44 25.64
C LEU A 107 14.95 1.52 24.93
N ASP A 108 14.83 0.29 25.43
CA ASP A 108 14.00 -0.75 24.86
C ASP A 108 13.34 -1.61 25.98
N PRO A 109 12.46 -2.57 25.66
CA PRO A 109 11.81 -3.40 26.66
C PRO A 109 12.78 -4.18 27.54
N VAL A 110 13.90 -4.67 27.02
CA VAL A 110 14.89 -5.45 27.78
C VAL A 110 15.65 -4.55 28.75
N THR A 111 16.18 -3.41 28.28
CA THR A 111 16.88 -2.43 29.15
C THR A 111 15.94 -1.87 30.22
N THR A 112 14.64 -1.80 29.93
CA THR A 112 13.60 -1.39 30.87
C THR A 112 13.45 -2.42 31.99
N LEU A 113 13.35 -3.73 31.67
CA LEU A 113 13.31 -4.79 32.69
C LEU A 113 14.57 -4.79 33.57
N GLN A 114 15.75 -4.60 32.98
CA GLN A 114 17.03 -4.47 33.71
C GLN A 114 17.01 -3.28 34.67
N THR A 115 16.57 -2.12 34.20
CA THR A 115 16.50 -0.90 34.98
C THR A 115 15.53 -1.04 36.16
N GLN A 116 14.32 -1.50 35.91
CA GLN A 116 13.30 -1.72 36.94
C GLN A 116 13.77 -2.74 37.98
N ARG A 117 14.44 -3.79 37.54
CA ARG A 117 15.04 -4.82 38.43
C ARG A 117 16.16 -4.24 39.28
N ALA A 118 17.04 -3.41 38.71
CA ALA A 118 18.12 -2.74 39.42
C ALA A 118 17.60 -1.74 40.45
N LEU A 119 16.57 -0.98 40.11
CA LEU A 119 15.91 -0.03 41.01
C LEU A 119 15.01 -0.74 42.07
N GLY A 120 14.52 -1.93 41.77
CA GLY A 120 13.51 -2.60 42.58
C GLY A 120 12.14 -1.94 42.53
N ALA A 121 11.84 -1.22 41.42
CA ALA A 121 10.61 -0.47 41.22
C ALA A 121 10.27 -0.35 39.72
N VAL A 122 8.98 -0.40 39.39
CA VAL A 122 8.44 -0.04 38.09
C VAL A 122 8.46 1.48 37.96
N LEU A 123 8.89 1.99 36.81
CA LEU A 123 8.97 3.43 36.56
C LEU A 123 7.72 3.93 35.83
N ASP A 124 7.19 5.04 36.34
CA ASP A 124 6.20 5.88 35.67
C ASP A 124 6.80 7.27 35.44
N GLY A 125 7.78 7.34 34.54
CA GLY A 125 8.60 8.52 34.26
C GLY A 125 10.00 8.45 34.88
N ALA A 126 10.61 9.61 35.17
CA ALA A 126 11.96 9.67 35.74
C ALA A 126 11.98 9.15 37.19
N PRO A 127 13.03 8.39 37.60
CA PRO A 127 13.15 7.90 38.96
C PRO A 127 13.36 9.05 39.95
N ASP A 128 12.83 8.91 41.16
CA ASP A 128 13.01 9.84 42.24
C ASP A 128 14.33 9.61 43.03
N THR A 129 14.61 10.49 43.97
CA THR A 129 15.81 10.43 44.81
C THR A 129 15.88 9.12 45.64
N VAL A 130 14.76 8.61 46.09
CA VAL A 130 14.69 7.37 46.90
C VAL A 130 15.01 6.14 46.04
N GLN A 131 14.46 6.10 44.82
CA GLN A 131 14.76 5.02 43.86
C GLN A 131 16.24 5.01 43.48
N MET A 132 16.82 6.19 43.22
CA MET A 132 18.23 6.34 42.85
C MET A 132 19.21 6.04 44.00
N ALA A 133 18.85 6.32 45.23
CA ALA A 133 19.72 6.15 46.41
C ALA A 133 20.18 4.70 46.68
N GLY A 134 19.41 3.74 46.19
CA GLY A 134 19.75 2.33 46.33
C GLY A 134 20.48 1.72 45.13
N LEU A 135 20.71 2.47 44.08
CA LEU A 135 21.28 2.00 42.82
C LEU A 135 22.82 2.01 42.88
N ASP A 136 23.43 0.82 42.82
CA ASP A 136 24.86 0.64 42.77
C ASP A 136 25.28 -0.36 41.65
N ALA A 137 26.58 -0.48 41.40
CA ALA A 137 27.13 -1.37 40.41
C ALA A 137 26.76 -2.84 40.63
N ALA A 138 26.64 -3.28 41.85
CA ALA A 138 26.29 -4.68 42.17
C ALA A 138 24.85 -4.98 41.84
N ARG A 139 23.93 -4.06 42.16
CA ARG A 139 22.51 -4.19 41.80
C ARG A 139 22.30 -4.18 40.30
N ILE A 140 23.01 -3.30 39.58
CA ILE A 140 22.98 -3.25 38.12
C ILE A 140 23.43 -4.60 37.53
N ALA A 141 24.61 -5.10 37.92
CA ALA A 141 25.15 -6.36 37.44
C ALA A 141 24.25 -7.56 37.78
N ASN A 142 23.61 -7.59 38.96
CA ASN A 142 22.66 -8.62 39.33
C ASN A 142 21.38 -8.55 38.49
N ALA A 143 20.86 -7.37 38.22
CA ALA A 143 19.69 -7.19 37.38
C ALA A 143 19.95 -7.66 35.94
N ASP A 144 21.12 -7.30 35.38
CA ASP A 144 21.55 -7.75 34.05
C ASP A 144 21.64 -9.29 33.99
N LYS A 145 22.25 -9.91 34.99
CA LYS A 145 22.34 -11.36 35.11
C LYS A 145 20.97 -12.03 35.23
N ASP A 146 20.07 -11.47 36.00
CA ASP A 146 18.71 -12.01 36.21
C ASP A 146 17.93 -11.99 34.90
N VAL A 147 17.92 -10.85 34.19
CA VAL A 147 17.26 -10.68 32.86
C VAL A 147 17.90 -11.59 31.83
N ALA A 148 19.23 -11.53 31.69
CA ALA A 148 19.96 -12.39 30.77
C ALA A 148 19.73 -13.89 31.05
N GLY A 149 19.68 -14.31 32.30
CA GLY A 149 19.39 -15.68 32.66
C GLY A 149 18.02 -16.18 32.26
N VAL A 150 16.99 -15.33 32.37
CA VAL A 150 15.63 -15.67 31.93
C VAL A 150 15.52 -15.68 30.42
N LEU A 151 16.15 -14.75 29.73
CA LEU A 151 16.03 -14.57 28.28
C LEU A 151 17.12 -15.30 27.46
N ALA A 152 18.06 -16.01 28.12
CA ALA A 152 19.18 -16.67 27.44
C ALA A 152 18.81 -17.56 26.24
N PRO A 153 17.73 -18.37 26.28
CA PRO A 153 17.31 -19.14 25.10
C PRO A 153 16.85 -18.28 23.93
N LEU A 154 16.26 -17.10 24.18
CA LEU A 154 15.93 -16.15 23.14
C LEU A 154 17.19 -15.52 22.53
N TYR A 155 18.14 -15.12 23.38
CA TYR A 155 19.40 -14.56 22.89
C TYR A 155 20.17 -15.54 22.00
N ALA A 156 20.19 -16.82 22.40
CA ALA A 156 20.78 -17.87 21.60
C ALA A 156 20.05 -18.10 20.27
N ALA A 157 18.71 -18.15 20.29
CA ALA A 157 17.91 -18.39 19.10
C ALA A 157 18.03 -17.23 18.09
N PHE A 158 18.01 -15.98 18.54
CA PHE A 158 18.09 -14.79 17.68
C PHE A 158 19.52 -14.31 17.41
N HIS A 159 20.54 -15.04 17.89
CA HIS A 159 21.95 -14.64 17.78
C HIS A 159 22.24 -13.24 18.35
N VAL A 160 21.54 -12.87 19.40
CA VAL A 160 21.73 -11.62 20.11
C VAL A 160 22.80 -11.82 21.19
N PRO A 161 23.84 -10.98 21.30
CA PRO A 161 24.82 -11.06 22.37
C PRO A 161 24.14 -10.80 23.73
N ALA A 162 24.44 -11.63 24.71
CA ALA A 162 23.84 -11.55 26.06
C ALA A 162 24.26 -10.28 26.84
N ASP A 163 25.33 -9.63 26.45
CA ASP A 163 25.92 -8.41 27.02
C ASP A 163 25.62 -7.13 26.21
N ALA A 164 24.94 -7.26 25.09
CA ALA A 164 24.71 -6.14 24.14
C ALA A 164 23.59 -5.18 24.58
N ALA A 165 22.85 -5.46 25.65
CA ALA A 165 21.86 -4.51 26.16
C ALA A 165 22.50 -3.18 26.62
N ASN A 166 23.77 -3.22 27.04
CA ASN A 166 24.61 -2.07 27.40
C ASN A 166 25.99 -2.24 26.81
N ASP A 167 26.14 -2.15 25.48
CA ASP A 167 27.47 -2.23 24.87
C ASP A 167 28.27 -0.96 25.15
N SER A 168 28.94 -0.98 26.28
CA SER A 168 29.90 0.06 26.68
C SER A 168 31.18 0.05 25.86
N ALA A 169 31.32 -0.86 24.89
CA ALA A 169 32.53 -1.11 24.12
C ALA A 169 32.45 -0.73 22.63
N GLY A 170 31.60 0.23 22.25
CA GLY A 170 31.65 0.86 20.93
C GLY A 170 30.85 0.16 19.81
N GLY A 171 29.81 -0.55 20.15
CA GLY A 171 28.83 -1.05 19.17
C GLY A 171 28.10 0.14 18.53
N THR A 172 28.18 0.25 17.20
CA THR A 172 27.60 1.38 16.44
C THR A 172 26.18 1.14 15.97
N SER A 173 25.55 0.00 16.29
CA SER A 173 24.23 -0.34 15.81
C SER A 173 23.14 -0.03 16.84
N SER A 174 22.23 0.85 16.45
CA SER A 174 20.94 1.05 17.14
C SER A 174 20.10 -0.22 17.05
N HIS A 175 19.40 -0.60 18.12
CA HIS A 175 18.44 -1.70 18.10
C HIS A 175 17.31 -1.48 17.07
N ALA A 176 17.11 -0.27 16.60
CA ALA A 176 16.13 0.10 15.59
C ALA A 176 16.61 -0.06 14.13
N ASP A 177 17.86 -0.49 13.89
CA ASP A 177 18.38 -0.62 12.53
C ASP A 177 17.78 -1.87 11.83
N ALA A 178 17.37 -1.70 10.58
CA ALA A 178 16.82 -2.78 9.78
C ALA A 178 17.84 -3.94 9.66
N GLY A 179 17.38 -5.17 9.94
CA GLY A 179 18.22 -6.36 9.97
C GLY A 179 18.99 -6.58 11.28
N ASN A 180 18.80 -5.73 12.29
CA ASN A 180 19.34 -5.95 13.62
C ASN A 180 18.60 -7.15 14.28
N PRO A 181 19.31 -8.13 14.86
CA PRO A 181 18.70 -9.27 15.55
C PRO A 181 17.73 -8.88 16.68
N TRP A 182 17.99 -7.76 17.37
CA TRP A 182 17.09 -7.20 18.39
C TRP A 182 15.73 -6.79 17.82
N THR A 183 15.69 -6.15 16.65
CA THR A 183 14.45 -5.80 15.97
C THR A 183 13.60 -7.03 15.68
N ALA A 184 14.24 -8.11 15.20
CA ALA A 184 13.56 -9.39 14.96
C ALA A 184 12.99 -9.99 16.26
N LEU A 185 13.76 -9.95 17.36
CA LEU A 185 13.30 -10.41 18.67
C LEU A 185 12.11 -9.60 19.17
N PHE A 186 12.23 -8.29 19.20
CA PHE A 186 11.15 -7.39 19.66
C PHE A 186 9.88 -7.47 18.81
N SER A 187 9.97 -7.91 17.56
CA SER A 187 8.80 -8.04 16.69
C SER A 187 7.87 -9.22 17.04
N VAL A 188 8.32 -10.17 17.86
CA VAL A 188 7.59 -11.43 18.13
C VAL A 188 7.53 -11.80 19.62
N VAL A 189 8.19 -11.02 20.48
CA VAL A 189 8.18 -11.22 21.93
C VAL A 189 7.39 -10.09 22.57
N HIS A 190 6.38 -10.46 23.34
CA HIS A 190 5.51 -9.51 24.02
C HIS A 190 6.08 -9.15 25.38
N PHE A 191 6.31 -7.87 25.64
CA PHE A 191 6.82 -7.35 26.91
C PHE A 191 5.75 -6.54 27.64
N ASP A 192 5.30 -7.05 28.80
CA ASP A 192 4.51 -6.29 29.76
C ASP A 192 5.48 -5.68 30.80
N MET A 193 5.88 -4.47 30.56
CA MET A 193 6.88 -3.76 31.38
C MET A 193 6.38 -3.40 32.78
N ARG A 194 5.05 -3.32 32.99
CA ARG A 194 4.48 -3.01 34.30
C ARG A 194 4.51 -4.17 35.25
N HIS A 195 4.26 -5.38 34.72
CA HIS A 195 4.26 -6.60 35.52
C HIS A 195 5.59 -7.35 35.44
N GLY A 196 6.51 -6.89 34.61
CA GLY A 196 7.78 -7.55 34.33
C GLY A 196 7.59 -8.94 33.74
N THR A 197 6.58 -9.12 32.88
CA THR A 197 6.33 -10.40 32.21
C THR A 197 6.69 -10.35 30.74
N VAL A 198 7.12 -11.49 30.20
CA VAL A 198 7.55 -11.66 28.83
C VAL A 198 6.84 -12.87 28.23
N GLY A 199 5.99 -12.62 27.24
CA GLY A 199 5.28 -13.64 26.47
C GLY A 199 6.11 -14.06 25.26
N VAL A 200 6.34 -15.37 25.08
CA VAL A 200 7.21 -15.92 24.04
C VAL A 200 6.56 -17.08 23.32
N GLY A 201 6.64 -17.12 22.01
CA GLY A 201 6.20 -18.23 21.17
C GLY A 201 4.77 -18.08 20.63
N SER A 202 4.37 -19.03 19.77
CA SER A 202 3.02 -19.11 19.22
C SER A 202 2.01 -19.62 20.26
N ASP A 203 0.72 -19.55 19.98
CA ASP A 203 -0.33 -20.03 20.89
C ASP A 203 -0.16 -21.50 21.28
N ALA A 204 0.39 -22.32 20.39
CA ALA A 204 0.65 -23.74 20.66
C ALA A 204 1.85 -23.98 21.61
N ASP A 205 2.85 -23.08 21.57
CA ASP A 205 4.09 -23.17 22.33
C ASP A 205 4.36 -21.94 23.21
N ARG A 206 3.31 -21.21 23.55
CA ARG A 206 3.42 -19.97 24.33
C ARG A 206 3.96 -20.24 25.72
N ALA A 207 4.98 -19.49 26.08
CA ALA A 207 5.49 -19.42 27.45
C ALA A 207 5.39 -17.98 27.96
N VAL A 208 5.03 -17.83 29.23
CA VAL A 208 5.10 -16.55 29.92
C VAL A 208 6.13 -16.70 31.05
N VAL A 209 7.17 -15.87 30.98
CA VAL A 209 8.21 -15.78 31.99
C VAL A 209 8.13 -14.44 32.71
N SER A 210 8.70 -14.33 33.90
CA SER A 210 8.62 -13.13 34.71
C SER A 210 10.00 -12.68 35.19
N VAL A 211 10.29 -11.39 35.02
CA VAL A 211 11.45 -10.70 35.62
C VAL A 211 10.89 -9.49 36.37
N PRO A 212 10.24 -9.70 37.51
CA PRO A 212 9.62 -8.61 38.25
C PRO A 212 10.68 -7.64 38.82
N ALA A 213 10.31 -6.40 39.05
CA ALA A 213 11.17 -5.40 39.69
C ALA A 213 11.65 -5.87 41.06
N GLN A 214 10.78 -6.60 41.81
CA GLN A 214 11.10 -7.23 43.10
C GLN A 214 10.67 -8.69 43.14
N GLY A 215 11.36 -9.51 43.91
CA GLY A 215 11.07 -10.94 44.03
C GLY A 215 12.00 -11.82 43.20
N VAL A 216 11.62 -13.07 42.97
CA VAL A 216 12.45 -14.04 42.26
C VAL A 216 12.06 -14.14 40.81
N PRO A 217 12.99 -13.97 39.83
CA PRO A 217 12.73 -14.21 38.42
C PRO A 217 12.26 -15.65 38.16
N SER A 218 11.52 -15.85 37.08
CA SER A 218 11.17 -17.19 36.61
C SER A 218 12.38 -17.99 36.17
N ALA A 219 12.18 -19.27 35.90
CA ALA A 219 13.11 -20.07 35.11
C ALA A 219 13.26 -19.48 33.72
N ALA A 220 14.34 -19.83 33.01
CA ALA A 220 14.60 -19.41 31.66
C ALA A 220 13.47 -19.79 30.69
N VAL A 221 13.30 -18.97 29.66
CA VAL A 221 12.36 -19.26 28.56
C VAL A 221 12.60 -20.69 28.04
N PRO A 222 11.53 -21.52 27.89
CA PRO A 222 11.69 -22.84 27.32
C PRO A 222 12.28 -22.80 25.91
N ALA A 223 13.23 -23.66 25.59
CA ALA A 223 13.90 -23.69 24.30
C ALA A 223 12.92 -23.83 23.10
N ARG A 224 11.82 -24.59 23.29
CA ARG A 224 10.78 -24.74 22.26
C ARG A 224 10.03 -23.41 22.02
N ALA A 225 9.76 -22.62 23.06
CA ALA A 225 9.11 -21.32 22.91
C ALA A 225 10.04 -20.31 22.23
N ALA A 226 11.35 -20.35 22.53
CA ALA A 226 12.33 -19.53 21.86
C ALA A 226 12.50 -19.91 20.36
N ALA A 227 12.49 -21.22 20.05
CA ALA A 227 12.50 -21.70 18.66
C ALA A 227 11.22 -21.31 17.92
N SER A 228 10.07 -21.41 18.58
CA SER A 228 8.79 -20.95 18.02
C SER A 228 8.79 -19.43 17.76
N ALA A 229 9.31 -18.62 18.69
CA ALA A 229 9.46 -17.19 18.48
C ALA A 229 10.40 -16.88 17.30
N LEU A 230 11.51 -17.60 17.14
CA LEU A 230 12.39 -17.44 15.98
C LEU A 230 11.69 -17.80 14.68
N ALA A 231 10.94 -18.90 14.64
CA ALA A 231 10.13 -19.26 13.48
C ALA A 231 9.10 -18.17 13.16
N LEU A 232 8.47 -17.60 14.20
CA LEU A 232 7.60 -16.43 14.07
C LEU A 232 8.33 -15.20 13.50
N ALA A 233 9.56 -14.93 13.88
CA ALA A 233 10.34 -13.81 13.36
C ALA A 233 10.83 -14.04 11.91
N GLN A 234 11.04 -15.29 11.52
CA GLN A 234 11.58 -15.67 10.22
C GLN A 234 10.54 -15.78 9.10
N GLY A 235 9.27 -15.66 9.38
CA GLY A 235 8.24 -15.77 8.35
C GLY A 235 6.80 -15.73 8.83
N ALA A 236 6.54 -15.53 10.09
CA ALA A 236 5.15 -15.48 10.54
C ALA A 236 4.50 -14.15 10.29
N THR A 237 3.27 -14.28 9.89
CA THR A 237 2.31 -13.21 9.70
C THR A 237 1.80 -12.68 11.04
N THR A 238 1.36 -11.43 11.08
CA THR A 238 0.70 -10.82 12.25
C THR A 238 -0.73 -11.32 12.43
N THR A 239 -1.29 -11.92 11.38
CA THR A 239 -2.63 -12.46 11.33
C THR A 239 -2.59 -13.96 10.98
N PRO A 240 -3.69 -14.72 11.09
CA PRO A 240 -3.73 -16.10 10.61
C PRO A 240 -3.56 -16.27 9.09
N ILE A 241 -3.53 -15.19 8.33
CA ILE A 241 -3.38 -15.22 6.86
C ILE A 241 -1.91 -15.47 6.50
N GLN A 242 -1.64 -16.59 5.86
CA GLN A 242 -0.32 -17.00 5.38
C GLN A 242 -0.17 -16.86 3.86
N HIS A 243 -1.31 -16.75 3.15
CA HIS A 243 -1.36 -16.54 1.71
C HIS A 243 -2.26 -15.36 1.39
N VAL A 244 -1.72 -14.38 0.67
CA VAL A 244 -2.48 -13.28 0.08
C VAL A 244 -2.45 -13.41 -1.42
N ILE A 245 -3.62 -13.49 -2.03
CA ILE A 245 -3.79 -13.51 -3.48
C ILE A 245 -4.48 -12.21 -3.88
N VAL A 246 -3.84 -11.37 -4.66
CA VAL A 246 -4.39 -10.12 -5.19
C VAL A 246 -4.78 -10.35 -6.64
N VAL A 247 -6.06 -10.26 -6.96
CA VAL A 247 -6.57 -10.48 -8.32
C VAL A 247 -6.99 -9.13 -8.89
N ILE A 248 -6.43 -8.78 -10.05
CA ILE A 248 -6.58 -7.46 -10.65
C ILE A 248 -7.19 -7.62 -12.04
N GLY A 249 -8.46 -7.20 -12.19
CA GLY A 249 -9.13 -7.04 -13.48
C GLY A 249 -8.96 -5.63 -14.03
N GLU A 250 -9.76 -5.25 -15.02
CA GLU A 250 -9.60 -3.98 -15.71
C GLU A 250 -10.91 -3.20 -15.86
N ASN A 251 -10.80 -1.87 -15.69
CA ASN A 251 -11.70 -0.81 -16.15
C ASN A 251 -13.13 -0.87 -15.63
N GLN A 252 -13.32 -1.03 -14.30
CA GLN A 252 -14.65 -1.01 -13.71
C GLN A 252 -14.71 -0.06 -12.51
N THR A 253 -15.53 0.99 -12.59
CA THR A 253 -15.84 1.81 -11.43
C THR A 253 -16.73 1.06 -10.44
N PHE A 254 -16.73 1.54 -9.19
CA PHE A 254 -17.61 0.99 -8.17
C PHE A 254 -19.09 1.10 -8.59
N ASP A 255 -19.55 2.26 -9.03
CA ASP A 255 -20.93 2.44 -9.49
C ASP A 255 -21.22 1.71 -10.79
N GLY A 256 -20.24 1.55 -11.68
CA GLY A 256 -20.35 0.73 -12.89
C GLY A 256 -20.72 -0.72 -12.56
N LEU A 257 -20.11 -1.28 -11.51
CA LEU A 257 -20.32 -2.68 -11.11
C LEU A 257 -21.36 -2.84 -10.00
N PHE A 258 -21.31 -2.00 -8.94
CA PHE A 258 -22.13 -2.09 -7.73
C PHE A 258 -23.23 -1.02 -7.64
N GLY A 259 -23.49 -0.23 -8.70
CA GLY A 259 -24.46 0.85 -8.69
C GLY A 259 -25.89 0.43 -8.29
N GLY A 260 -26.29 -0.81 -8.60
CA GLY A 260 -27.55 -1.42 -8.21
C GLY A 260 -27.47 -2.42 -7.04
N TYR A 261 -26.35 -2.47 -6.29
CA TYR A 261 -26.16 -3.41 -5.18
C TYR A 261 -26.96 -3.00 -3.94
N VAL A 262 -27.59 -3.99 -3.29
CA VAL A 262 -28.28 -3.84 -2.00
C VAL A 262 -27.49 -4.63 -0.96
N PRO A 263 -26.92 -3.97 0.08
CA PRO A 263 -26.13 -4.63 1.10
C PRO A 263 -26.97 -5.46 2.07
N ALA A 264 -26.33 -6.25 2.92
CA ALA A 264 -26.98 -6.99 3.99
C ALA A 264 -27.71 -6.06 4.97
N ALA A 265 -28.72 -6.58 5.65
CA ALA A 265 -29.48 -5.81 6.64
C ALA A 265 -28.56 -5.22 7.72
N GLY A 266 -28.69 -3.93 7.98
CA GLY A 266 -27.88 -3.18 8.94
C GLY A 266 -26.56 -2.64 8.37
N GLN A 267 -26.24 -2.92 7.11
CA GLN A 267 -25.13 -2.30 6.39
C GLN A 267 -25.63 -1.16 5.50
N SER A 268 -24.75 -0.23 5.20
CA SER A 268 -24.96 0.82 4.19
C SER A 268 -23.97 0.66 3.05
N VAL A 269 -24.30 1.20 1.91
CA VAL A 269 -23.40 1.33 0.74
C VAL A 269 -23.69 2.67 0.08
N LYS A 270 -22.65 3.34 -0.40
CA LYS A 270 -22.85 4.54 -1.22
C LYS A 270 -22.77 4.16 -2.69
N ASN A 271 -23.90 4.18 -3.39
CA ASN A 271 -24.00 3.85 -4.82
C ASN A 271 -25.21 4.55 -5.46
N LEU A 272 -25.38 4.35 -6.77
CA LEU A 272 -26.46 4.96 -7.54
C LEU A 272 -27.86 4.69 -6.95
N LEU A 273 -28.09 3.47 -6.45
CA LEU A 273 -29.38 3.07 -5.85
C LEU A 273 -29.61 3.74 -4.50
N SER A 274 -28.63 3.70 -3.59
CA SER A 274 -28.74 4.26 -2.25
C SER A 274 -28.85 5.79 -2.25
N GLU A 275 -28.23 6.45 -3.24
CA GLU A 275 -28.35 7.89 -3.45
C GLU A 275 -29.64 8.29 -4.17
N GLY A 276 -30.48 7.33 -4.58
CA GLY A 276 -31.73 7.56 -5.26
C GLY A 276 -31.58 8.08 -6.69
N ILE A 277 -30.42 7.96 -7.27
CA ILE A 277 -30.15 8.31 -8.68
C ILE A 277 -30.88 7.33 -9.58
N ILE A 278 -30.85 6.05 -9.24
CA ILE A 278 -31.62 5.00 -9.90
C ILE A 278 -32.59 4.33 -8.94
N LYS A 279 -33.61 3.65 -9.48
CA LYS A 279 -34.44 2.69 -8.76
C LYS A 279 -33.90 1.28 -8.89
N ALA A 280 -34.42 0.35 -8.10
CA ALA A 280 -34.00 -1.06 -8.13
C ALA A 280 -34.21 -1.74 -9.50
N ASP A 281 -35.16 -1.27 -10.29
CA ASP A 281 -35.39 -1.73 -11.65
C ASP A 281 -34.47 -1.11 -12.69
N GLY A 282 -33.49 -0.28 -12.24
CA GLY A 282 -32.52 0.41 -13.09
C GLY A 282 -33.07 1.61 -13.86
N THR A 283 -34.32 2.04 -13.59
CA THR A 283 -34.91 3.27 -14.17
C THR A 283 -34.48 4.50 -13.37
N PRO A 284 -34.60 5.75 -13.94
CA PRO A 284 -34.31 6.96 -13.23
C PRO A 284 -35.05 7.09 -11.89
N GLY A 285 -34.29 7.41 -10.84
CA GLY A 285 -34.76 7.63 -9.49
C GLY A 285 -35.15 9.10 -9.23
N PRO A 286 -35.59 9.43 -8.01
CA PRO A 286 -35.98 10.80 -7.65
C PRO A 286 -34.82 11.81 -7.73
N ASN A 287 -33.58 11.33 -7.56
CA ASN A 287 -32.39 12.15 -7.57
C ASN A 287 -31.59 12.02 -8.89
N PHE A 288 -32.19 11.50 -9.94
CA PHE A 288 -31.52 11.24 -11.23
C PHE A 288 -30.79 12.46 -11.79
N ALA A 289 -31.37 13.66 -11.56
CA ALA A 289 -30.78 14.92 -12.02
C ALA A 289 -29.39 15.22 -11.42
N LEU A 290 -29.00 14.59 -10.31
CA LEU A 290 -27.67 14.75 -9.71
C LEU A 290 -26.56 14.17 -10.59
N ALA A 291 -26.88 13.22 -11.46
CA ALA A 291 -25.94 12.59 -12.39
C ALA A 291 -26.04 13.14 -13.82
N ALA A 292 -26.83 14.19 -14.05
CA ALA A 292 -27.02 14.76 -15.38
C ALA A 292 -25.72 15.37 -15.91
N GLN A 293 -25.39 15.04 -17.16
CA GLN A 293 -24.16 15.47 -17.81
C GLN A 293 -24.31 16.82 -18.48
N SER A 294 -23.30 17.65 -18.34
CA SER A 294 -23.23 19.00 -18.92
C SER A 294 -22.30 19.03 -20.14
N LYS A 295 -22.51 20.03 -21.02
CA LYS A 295 -21.56 20.38 -22.06
C LYS A 295 -20.63 21.47 -21.54
N GLY A 296 -19.34 21.37 -21.84
CA GLY A 296 -18.37 22.41 -21.52
C GLY A 296 -18.34 23.52 -22.57
N THR A 297 -17.92 24.72 -22.16
CA THR A 297 -17.57 25.80 -23.08
C THR A 297 -16.16 25.51 -23.65
N PRO A 298 -15.97 25.55 -24.98
CA PRO A 298 -14.67 25.41 -25.59
C PRO A 298 -13.65 26.43 -25.07
N SER A 299 -12.44 25.99 -24.82
CA SER A 299 -11.30 26.80 -24.34
C SER A 299 -10.11 26.66 -25.29
N GLN A 300 -9.18 27.62 -25.27
CA GLN A 300 -7.92 27.54 -26.02
C GLN A 300 -6.79 26.82 -25.26
N ALA A 301 -7.01 26.55 -23.97
CA ALA A 301 -6.08 25.82 -23.13
C ALA A 301 -6.86 24.87 -22.22
N TYR A 302 -6.19 23.84 -21.72
CA TYR A 302 -6.76 22.92 -20.77
C TYR A 302 -7.23 23.64 -19.50
N THR A 303 -8.43 23.30 -19.05
CA THR A 303 -8.99 23.75 -17.79
C THR A 303 -9.50 22.55 -17.00
N LEU A 304 -9.19 22.48 -15.71
CA LEU A 304 -9.64 21.39 -14.85
C LEU A 304 -11.18 21.37 -14.71
N GLN A 305 -11.79 22.54 -14.68
CA GLN A 305 -13.24 22.72 -14.52
C GLN A 305 -13.79 23.63 -15.61
N PRO A 306 -14.04 23.12 -16.82
CA PRO A 306 -14.63 23.91 -17.92
C PRO A 306 -15.92 24.60 -17.51
N GLU A 307 -16.14 25.81 -18.01
CA GLU A 307 -17.42 26.51 -17.87
C GLU A 307 -18.53 25.72 -18.56
N ARG A 308 -19.71 25.62 -17.93
CA ARG A 308 -20.85 24.88 -18.48
C ARG A 308 -21.60 25.68 -19.52
N ALA A 309 -21.76 25.12 -20.72
CA ALA A 309 -22.54 25.67 -21.82
C ALA A 309 -23.98 25.15 -21.86
N GLY A 310 -24.39 24.36 -20.89
CA GLY A 310 -25.74 23.78 -20.82
C GLY A 310 -25.68 22.26 -20.57
N SER A 311 -26.84 21.64 -20.39
CA SER A 311 -26.96 20.18 -20.20
C SER A 311 -27.19 19.46 -21.51
N TYR A 312 -26.84 18.16 -21.56
CA TYR A 312 -27.33 17.29 -22.62
C TYR A 312 -28.83 17.07 -22.48
N ALA A 313 -29.55 17.11 -23.60
CA ALA A 313 -30.97 16.71 -23.61
C ALA A 313 -31.10 15.19 -23.45
N THR A 314 -30.24 14.46 -24.17
CA THR A 314 -30.05 13.00 -24.12
C THR A 314 -28.57 12.72 -24.21
N LEU A 315 -28.12 11.57 -23.70
CA LEU A 315 -26.73 11.15 -23.92
C LEU A 315 -26.45 10.93 -25.41
N PRO A 316 -25.22 11.17 -25.89
CA PRO A 316 -24.79 10.68 -27.19
C PRO A 316 -24.95 9.15 -27.25
N GLN A 317 -25.34 8.64 -28.40
CA GLN A 317 -25.41 7.20 -28.61
C GLN A 317 -23.98 6.64 -28.57
N PRO A 318 -23.74 5.53 -27.83
CA PRO A 318 -22.40 4.91 -27.78
C PRO A 318 -21.89 4.56 -29.18
N LEU A 319 -20.58 4.52 -29.34
CA LEU A 319 -19.98 4.06 -30.60
C LEU A 319 -20.05 2.54 -30.72
N GLN A 320 -20.24 2.07 -31.91
CA GLN A 320 -20.15 0.65 -32.24
C GLN A 320 -18.70 0.21 -32.17
N ILE A 321 -18.48 -0.84 -31.38
CA ILE A 321 -17.26 -1.65 -31.47
C ILE A 321 -17.56 -2.85 -32.33
N GLY A 322 -16.72 -3.12 -33.32
CA GLY A 322 -16.75 -4.32 -34.14
C GLY A 322 -16.30 -5.53 -33.33
N GLU A 323 -16.53 -6.72 -33.91
CA GLU A 323 -15.88 -7.92 -33.41
C GLU A 323 -14.36 -7.73 -33.53
N MET A 324 -13.64 -7.96 -32.42
CA MET A 324 -12.18 -7.86 -32.46
C MET A 324 -11.63 -8.97 -33.34
N ASP A 325 -10.92 -8.60 -34.41
CA ASP A 325 -10.16 -9.56 -35.19
C ASP A 325 -8.96 -10.05 -34.35
N PRO A 326 -8.90 -11.34 -33.97
CA PRO A 326 -7.82 -11.86 -33.16
C PRO A 326 -6.46 -11.87 -33.82
N VAL A 327 -6.41 -11.58 -35.14
CA VAL A 327 -5.16 -11.51 -35.90
C VAL A 327 -4.63 -10.08 -36.01
N THR A 328 -5.52 -9.10 -36.25
CA THR A 328 -5.14 -7.70 -36.50
C THR A 328 -5.33 -6.79 -35.30
N PHE A 329 -6.10 -7.18 -34.31
CA PHE A 329 -6.53 -6.35 -33.17
C PHE A 329 -7.33 -5.12 -33.58
N GLU A 330 -7.91 -5.14 -34.78
CA GLU A 330 -8.73 -4.05 -35.26
C GLU A 330 -10.19 -4.36 -34.98
N ASN A 331 -10.84 -3.46 -34.28
CA ASN A 331 -12.30 -3.40 -34.20
C ASN A 331 -12.77 -2.20 -35.00
N ALA A 332 -13.61 -2.40 -35.97
CA ALA A 332 -14.13 -1.34 -36.82
C ALA A 332 -14.97 -0.36 -35.99
N VAL A 333 -14.62 0.91 -36.05
CA VAL A 333 -15.27 1.95 -35.26
C VAL A 333 -15.65 3.12 -36.14
N GLY A 334 -16.67 3.85 -35.77
CA GLY A 334 -17.01 5.12 -36.39
C GLY A 334 -18.49 5.37 -36.61
N THR A 335 -19.35 4.41 -36.34
CA THR A 335 -20.80 4.56 -36.39
C THR A 335 -21.43 4.43 -35.01
N PRO A 336 -22.56 5.09 -34.75
CA PRO A 336 -23.32 4.85 -33.53
C PRO A 336 -23.73 3.38 -33.38
N ASP A 337 -23.61 2.86 -32.17
CA ASP A 337 -23.96 1.47 -31.89
C ASP A 337 -25.48 1.31 -31.91
N ALA A 338 -25.97 0.53 -32.90
CA ALA A 338 -27.40 0.31 -33.12
C ALA A 338 -28.10 -0.47 -31.99
N ARG A 339 -27.36 -1.08 -31.07
CA ARG A 339 -27.91 -1.72 -29.86
C ARG A 339 -28.51 -0.70 -28.91
N PHE A 340 -28.02 0.53 -28.93
CA PHE A 340 -28.46 1.62 -28.08
C PHE A 340 -29.43 2.55 -28.80
N PRO A 341 -30.48 3.05 -28.12
CA PRO A 341 -31.36 4.05 -28.72
C PRO A 341 -30.70 5.42 -28.76
N GLY A 342 -31.03 6.24 -29.74
CA GLY A 342 -30.54 7.59 -29.88
C GLY A 342 -31.10 8.61 -28.85
N ASN A 343 -31.87 8.16 -27.85
CA ASN A 343 -32.54 8.98 -26.85
C ASN A 343 -32.30 8.47 -25.42
N LEU A 344 -31.12 7.94 -25.15
CA LEU A 344 -30.71 7.58 -23.79
C LEU A 344 -30.90 8.77 -22.83
N PRO A 345 -31.44 8.54 -21.63
CA PRO A 345 -31.60 9.62 -20.65
C PRO A 345 -30.25 10.21 -20.25
N ASN A 346 -30.22 11.51 -19.96
CA ASN A 346 -29.00 12.18 -19.53
C ASN A 346 -28.64 11.83 -18.08
N GLY A 347 -27.98 10.70 -17.89
CA GLY A 347 -27.56 10.15 -16.61
C GLY A 347 -27.36 8.64 -16.69
N PRO A 348 -27.11 7.94 -15.58
CA PRO A 348 -26.82 6.51 -15.56
C PRO A 348 -27.96 5.66 -16.15
N PHE A 349 -27.60 4.65 -16.91
CA PHE A 349 -28.52 3.69 -17.47
C PHE A 349 -28.00 2.26 -17.35
N GLN A 350 -28.91 1.31 -17.18
CA GLN A 350 -28.55 -0.11 -17.13
C GLN A 350 -28.07 -0.57 -18.52
N ILE A 351 -26.78 -0.83 -18.64
CA ILE A 351 -26.13 -1.18 -19.91
C ILE A 351 -26.60 -2.54 -20.44
N THR A 352 -26.91 -3.47 -19.54
CA THR A 352 -27.34 -4.84 -19.87
C THR A 352 -28.75 -4.93 -20.48
N ARG A 353 -29.47 -3.83 -20.56
CA ARG A 353 -30.69 -3.73 -21.38
C ARG A 353 -30.40 -3.71 -22.88
N TYR A 354 -29.18 -3.36 -23.25
CA TYR A 354 -28.76 -3.18 -24.65
C TYR A 354 -27.65 -4.15 -25.03
N VAL A 355 -26.73 -4.41 -24.13
CA VAL A 355 -25.58 -5.30 -24.32
C VAL A 355 -25.71 -6.44 -23.32
N PRO A 356 -25.87 -7.70 -23.77
CA PRO A 356 -25.98 -8.84 -22.86
C PRO A 356 -24.79 -8.91 -21.89
N TYR A 357 -25.05 -9.24 -20.61
CA TYR A 357 -23.96 -9.40 -19.63
C TYR A 357 -22.99 -10.53 -20.02
N ARG A 358 -23.53 -11.60 -20.59
CA ARG A 358 -22.76 -12.73 -21.12
C ARG A 358 -23.40 -13.28 -22.37
N ASP A 359 -22.62 -13.85 -23.26
CA ASP A 359 -23.14 -14.61 -24.39
C ASP A 359 -23.44 -16.06 -23.95
N ALA A 360 -24.66 -16.52 -24.21
CA ALA A 360 -25.09 -17.87 -23.85
C ALA A 360 -24.47 -18.94 -24.77
N GLY A 361 -23.17 -19.10 -24.79
CA GLY A 361 -22.48 -20.17 -25.51
C GLY A 361 -21.11 -19.81 -26.09
N LYS A 362 -20.57 -18.65 -25.81
CA LYS A 362 -19.22 -18.25 -26.23
C LYS A 362 -18.47 -17.55 -25.11
N ASP A 363 -17.18 -17.81 -25.03
CA ASP A 363 -16.29 -17.22 -24.05
C ASP A 363 -15.97 -15.74 -24.40
N GLY A 364 -16.90 -14.82 -24.14
CA GLY A 364 -16.65 -13.40 -23.99
C GLY A 364 -16.17 -12.57 -25.19
N LEU A 365 -15.75 -13.18 -26.29
CA LEU A 365 -15.18 -12.49 -27.46
C LEU A 365 -16.20 -12.06 -28.52
N ALA A 366 -17.47 -12.41 -28.34
CA ALA A 366 -18.48 -12.01 -29.31
C ALA A 366 -18.76 -10.51 -29.19
N ALA A 367 -18.73 -9.78 -30.30
CA ALA A 367 -19.10 -8.37 -30.38
C ALA A 367 -20.43 -8.01 -29.69
N THR A 368 -21.29 -9.02 -29.45
CA THR A 368 -22.57 -8.85 -28.78
C THR A 368 -22.47 -8.48 -27.30
N VAL A 369 -21.36 -8.79 -26.62
CA VAL A 369 -21.15 -8.52 -25.16
C VAL A 369 -20.07 -7.48 -24.88
N VAL A 370 -19.39 -6.99 -25.90
CA VAL A 370 -18.34 -5.99 -25.78
C VAL A 370 -18.93 -4.59 -25.93
N THR A 371 -18.47 -3.64 -25.14
CA THR A 371 -18.84 -2.21 -25.20
C THR A 371 -17.68 -1.36 -25.68
N GLY A 372 -17.95 -0.09 -25.98
CA GLY A 372 -16.91 0.89 -26.26
C GLY A 372 -15.94 1.06 -25.08
N ASP A 373 -14.72 1.43 -25.39
CA ASP A 373 -13.69 1.78 -24.43
C ASP A 373 -13.60 3.30 -24.30
N PRO A 374 -14.14 3.91 -23.22
CA PRO A 374 -14.14 5.35 -23.08
C PRO A 374 -12.76 5.89 -22.74
N VAL A 375 -12.55 7.20 -22.97
CA VAL A 375 -11.31 7.87 -22.60
C VAL A 375 -11.06 7.78 -21.09
N HIS A 376 -9.87 7.30 -20.71
CA HIS A 376 -9.40 7.16 -19.34
C HIS A 376 -7.94 7.59 -19.19
N ARG A 377 -7.61 8.78 -19.72
CA ARG A 377 -6.28 9.39 -19.64
C ARG A 377 -6.19 10.41 -18.51
N PHE A 378 -5.01 10.72 -18.07
CA PHE A 378 -4.69 11.50 -16.89
C PHE A 378 -5.43 12.84 -16.82
N PHE A 379 -5.19 13.74 -17.74
CA PHE A 379 -5.83 15.06 -17.71
C PHE A 379 -7.34 15.00 -17.97
N GLN A 380 -7.78 14.03 -18.76
CA GLN A 380 -9.19 13.82 -19.06
C GLN A 380 -9.95 13.36 -17.81
N MET A 381 -9.40 12.43 -17.03
CA MET A 381 -10.03 11.98 -15.79
C MET A 381 -10.05 13.09 -14.72
N TRP A 382 -8.98 13.87 -14.60
CA TRP A 382 -9.00 15.08 -13.81
C TRP A 382 -10.13 16.05 -14.20
N GLN A 383 -10.38 16.20 -15.49
CA GLN A 383 -11.44 17.07 -16.00
C GLN A 383 -12.84 16.46 -15.83
N GLN A 384 -12.99 15.13 -16.01
CA GLN A 384 -14.24 14.39 -15.76
C GLN A 384 -14.72 14.58 -14.32
N THR A 385 -13.81 14.45 -13.36
CA THR A 385 -14.10 14.53 -11.93
C THR A 385 -14.07 15.95 -11.38
N GLY A 386 -13.42 16.88 -12.07
CA GLY A 386 -13.15 18.22 -11.55
C GLY A 386 -12.22 18.23 -10.33
N GLY A 387 -11.52 17.11 -10.09
CA GLY A 387 -10.53 16.90 -9.05
C GLY A 387 -11.06 16.22 -7.77
N ASP A 388 -12.32 16.35 -7.44
CA ASP A 388 -12.89 15.83 -6.19
C ASP A 388 -14.33 15.29 -6.33
N ASN A 389 -14.78 15.05 -7.52
CA ASN A 389 -16.14 14.61 -7.85
C ASN A 389 -17.24 15.57 -7.33
N ALA A 390 -16.95 16.84 -7.19
CA ALA A 390 -17.90 17.79 -6.63
C ALA A 390 -19.14 18.00 -7.49
N ARG A 391 -19.02 17.81 -8.81
CA ARG A 391 -20.10 18.07 -9.77
C ARG A 391 -20.55 16.85 -10.55
N LEU A 392 -19.69 15.86 -10.82
CA LEU A 392 -20.00 14.61 -11.53
C LEU A 392 -20.60 14.79 -12.93
N ASP A 393 -20.37 15.92 -13.61
CA ASP A 393 -21.17 16.33 -14.75
C ASP A 393 -20.40 16.51 -16.08
N MET A 394 -19.12 16.08 -16.13
CA MET A 394 -18.27 16.30 -17.31
C MET A 394 -17.81 15.02 -18.01
N PHE A 395 -18.18 13.87 -17.55
CA PHE A 395 -17.73 12.58 -18.12
C PHE A 395 -18.06 12.47 -19.62
N THR A 396 -19.31 12.63 -19.97
CA THR A 396 -19.79 12.53 -21.35
C THR A 396 -19.16 13.59 -22.26
N TRP A 397 -19.04 14.84 -21.80
CA TRP A 397 -18.46 15.91 -22.62
C TRP A 397 -16.97 15.71 -22.88
N VAL A 398 -16.23 15.27 -21.87
CA VAL A 398 -14.78 14.97 -22.02
C VAL A 398 -14.60 13.88 -23.06
N ALA A 399 -15.31 12.76 -22.96
CA ALA A 399 -15.21 11.68 -23.94
C ALA A 399 -15.60 12.12 -25.35
N ALA A 400 -16.69 12.88 -25.50
CA ALA A 400 -17.15 13.38 -26.80
C ALA A 400 -16.15 14.34 -27.48
N ASN A 401 -15.27 14.98 -26.70
CA ASN A 401 -14.28 15.93 -27.22
C ASN A 401 -12.85 15.37 -27.28
N THR A 402 -12.58 14.20 -26.69
CA THR A 402 -11.24 13.67 -26.61
C THR A 402 -11.05 12.43 -27.48
N GLY A 403 -12.09 11.64 -27.66
CA GLY A 403 -12.00 10.37 -28.37
C GLY A 403 -12.22 9.18 -27.44
N MET A 404 -11.94 7.99 -27.96
CA MET A 404 -12.02 6.73 -27.22
C MET A 404 -10.71 6.41 -26.50
N GLY A 405 -10.78 5.57 -25.48
CA GLY A 405 -9.64 5.16 -24.66
C GLY A 405 -8.68 4.15 -25.28
N GLY A 406 -9.01 3.54 -26.39
CA GLY A 406 -8.18 2.57 -27.08
C GLY A 406 -7.49 3.08 -28.34
N ASP A 407 -6.47 2.38 -28.83
CA ASP A 407 -5.78 2.69 -30.09
C ASP A 407 -6.67 2.38 -31.29
N THR A 408 -7.64 3.26 -31.55
CA THR A 408 -8.54 3.14 -32.68
C THR A 408 -8.02 3.98 -33.83
N LYS A 409 -7.25 3.38 -34.72
CA LYS A 409 -6.82 4.02 -35.96
C LYS A 409 -8.03 4.53 -36.75
N GLY A 410 -8.08 5.83 -36.98
CA GLY A 410 -9.06 6.43 -37.87
C GLY A 410 -10.31 6.99 -37.21
N VAL A 411 -10.45 6.95 -35.88
CA VAL A 411 -11.55 7.65 -35.20
C VAL A 411 -11.25 9.15 -35.17
N SER A 412 -12.17 9.95 -35.68
CA SER A 412 -12.10 11.39 -35.50
C SER A 412 -12.16 11.71 -34.02
N PRO A 413 -11.22 12.51 -33.47
CA PRO A 413 -11.23 12.86 -32.05
C PRO A 413 -12.54 13.48 -31.58
N ALA A 414 -13.26 14.18 -32.43
CA ALA A 414 -14.54 14.79 -32.14
C ALA A 414 -15.69 14.00 -32.74
N ASN A 415 -15.92 12.79 -32.29
CA ASN A 415 -17.14 12.09 -32.65
C ASN A 415 -18.24 12.39 -31.63
N PRO A 416 -19.28 13.20 -31.98
CA PRO A 416 -20.34 13.56 -31.05
C PRO A 416 -21.24 12.37 -30.66
N ALA A 417 -21.05 11.21 -31.31
CA ALA A 417 -21.77 9.98 -30.97
C ALA A 417 -21.11 9.17 -29.84
N GLN A 418 -19.89 9.55 -29.37
CA GLN A 418 -19.25 8.83 -28.25
C GLN A 418 -19.52 9.53 -26.93
N GLY A 419 -19.28 8.80 -25.81
CA GLY A 419 -19.34 9.31 -24.44
C GLY A 419 -20.63 8.96 -23.69
N GLY A 420 -21.59 8.33 -24.33
CA GLY A 420 -22.79 7.83 -23.66
C GLY A 420 -22.49 6.59 -22.83
N GLU A 421 -21.58 5.74 -23.26
CA GLU A 421 -21.20 4.49 -22.63
C GLU A 421 -20.63 4.64 -21.23
N LEU A 422 -20.00 5.79 -20.92
CA LEU A 422 -19.45 6.07 -19.60
C LEU A 422 -20.49 6.07 -18.48
N MET A 423 -21.78 6.30 -18.84
CA MET A 423 -22.91 6.35 -17.92
C MET A 423 -23.57 4.97 -17.73
N GLY A 424 -23.02 3.92 -18.35
CA GLY A 424 -23.49 2.55 -18.23
C GLY A 424 -23.16 1.92 -16.88
N PHE A 425 -24.11 1.19 -16.29
CA PHE A 425 -23.90 0.42 -15.06
C PHE A 425 -24.51 -0.99 -15.14
N MET A 426 -23.95 -1.91 -14.36
CA MET A 426 -24.48 -3.26 -14.14
C MET A 426 -25.54 -3.22 -13.03
N ASN A 427 -26.73 -3.78 -13.26
CA ASN A 427 -27.79 -3.79 -12.26
C ASN A 427 -27.84 -5.15 -11.52
N MET A 428 -27.14 -5.24 -10.39
CA MET A 428 -27.16 -6.44 -9.55
C MET A 428 -28.56 -6.78 -9.02
N SER A 429 -29.46 -5.80 -8.87
CA SER A 429 -30.86 -6.03 -8.49
C SER A 429 -31.66 -6.73 -9.61
N ALA A 430 -31.24 -6.59 -10.87
CA ALA A 430 -31.78 -7.30 -12.01
C ALA A 430 -31.07 -8.61 -12.35
N GLY A 431 -30.00 -8.96 -11.63
CA GLY A 431 -29.28 -10.21 -11.78
C GLY A 431 -27.94 -10.11 -12.51
N ASP A 432 -27.47 -8.90 -12.83
CA ASP A 432 -26.14 -8.68 -13.39
C ASP A 432 -25.06 -8.96 -12.33
N ALA A 433 -23.87 -9.28 -12.76
CA ALA A 433 -22.68 -9.53 -11.92
C ALA A 433 -22.94 -10.46 -10.71
N PRO A 434 -23.47 -11.68 -10.96
CA PRO A 434 -23.96 -12.56 -9.89
C PRO A 434 -22.86 -13.05 -8.94
N LEU A 435 -21.62 -13.24 -9.44
CA LEU A 435 -20.51 -13.64 -8.58
C LEU A 435 -20.07 -12.48 -7.68
N PHE A 436 -19.88 -11.27 -8.23
CA PHE A 436 -19.54 -10.10 -7.44
C PHE A 436 -20.58 -9.81 -6.36
N ARG A 437 -21.87 -9.90 -6.71
CA ARG A 437 -22.95 -9.82 -5.74
C ARG A 437 -22.82 -10.87 -4.64
N SER A 438 -22.59 -12.12 -5.01
CA SER A 438 -22.43 -13.21 -4.06
C SER A 438 -21.23 -13.00 -3.14
N LEU A 439 -20.08 -12.55 -3.68
CA LEU A 439 -18.90 -12.26 -2.89
C LEU A 439 -19.16 -11.15 -1.87
N ALA A 440 -19.79 -10.06 -2.28
CA ALA A 440 -20.15 -8.96 -1.38
C ALA A 440 -21.16 -9.35 -0.29
N GLN A 441 -22.03 -10.34 -0.55
CA GLN A 441 -22.97 -10.85 0.43
C GLN A 441 -22.37 -11.82 1.45
N HIS A 442 -21.32 -12.56 1.05
CA HIS A 442 -20.70 -13.59 1.89
C HIS A 442 -19.38 -13.19 2.52
N TYR A 443 -18.74 -12.17 1.99
CA TYR A 443 -17.44 -11.64 2.43
C TYR A 443 -17.50 -10.13 2.61
N ALA A 444 -16.35 -9.47 2.70
CA ALA A 444 -16.27 -8.02 2.90
C ALA A 444 -16.10 -7.26 1.58
N LEU A 445 -16.77 -6.12 1.48
CA LEU A 445 -16.71 -5.18 0.36
C LEU A 445 -16.25 -3.82 0.90
N SER A 446 -15.34 -3.13 0.21
CA SER A 446 -15.13 -1.70 0.41
C SER A 446 -15.90 -0.91 -0.65
N ASP A 447 -16.62 0.11 -0.24
CA ASP A 447 -17.31 1.07 -1.12
C ASP A 447 -16.60 2.44 -1.17
N ASN A 448 -15.35 2.50 -0.70
CA ASN A 448 -14.52 3.70 -0.67
C ASN A 448 -13.06 3.41 -1.03
N TYR A 449 -12.86 2.51 -2.00
CA TYR A 449 -11.54 2.14 -2.52
C TYR A 449 -11.36 2.72 -3.93
N HIS A 450 -10.16 3.22 -4.23
CA HIS A 450 -9.90 4.08 -5.39
C HIS A 450 -8.71 3.60 -6.23
N GLN A 451 -8.71 3.93 -7.53
CA GLN A 451 -7.49 3.89 -8.31
C GLN A 451 -6.51 4.97 -7.83
N SER A 452 -5.21 4.67 -7.77
CA SER A 452 -4.21 5.59 -7.22
C SER A 452 -3.86 6.75 -8.14
N ILE A 453 -3.90 6.56 -9.44
CA ILE A 453 -3.50 7.56 -10.43
C ILE A 453 -4.69 7.87 -11.34
N MET A 454 -5.01 9.14 -11.56
CA MET A 454 -5.99 9.57 -12.56
C MET A 454 -5.44 9.37 -13.98
N GLY A 455 -5.06 8.16 -14.32
CA GLY A 455 -4.40 7.83 -15.57
C GLY A 455 -4.67 6.40 -15.97
N GLY A 456 -3.96 5.96 -16.98
CA GLY A 456 -4.18 4.67 -17.61
C GLY A 456 -3.66 3.47 -16.81
N THR A 457 -3.98 2.30 -17.33
CA THR A 457 -3.65 0.96 -16.84
C THR A 457 -2.19 0.83 -16.40
N GLY A 458 -1.22 1.22 -17.25
CA GLY A 458 0.20 1.03 -16.96
C GLY A 458 0.69 1.81 -15.75
N ALA A 459 0.21 3.03 -15.54
CA ALA A 459 0.55 3.84 -14.38
C ALA A 459 -0.08 3.24 -13.09
N ASN A 460 -1.32 2.76 -13.16
CA ASN A 460 -2.01 2.16 -12.02
C ASN A 460 -1.44 0.78 -11.63
N PHE A 461 -1.12 -0.09 -12.59
CA PHE A 461 -0.41 -1.35 -12.28
C PHE A 461 0.97 -1.10 -11.65
N PHE A 462 1.69 -0.08 -12.12
CA PHE A 462 2.96 0.28 -11.49
C PHE A 462 2.74 0.76 -10.05
N ALA A 463 1.69 1.54 -9.78
CA ALA A 463 1.32 1.96 -8.43
C ALA A 463 0.93 0.78 -7.53
N ILE A 464 0.26 -0.26 -8.05
CA ILE A 464 -0.03 -1.50 -7.29
C ILE A 464 1.26 -2.20 -6.83
N ALA A 465 2.33 -2.13 -7.63
CA ALA A 465 3.60 -2.78 -7.29
C ALA A 465 4.55 -1.92 -6.44
N THR A 466 4.36 -0.59 -6.40
CA THR A 466 5.35 0.36 -5.86
C THR A 466 4.78 1.46 -4.97
N ALA A 467 3.45 1.64 -4.95
CA ALA A 467 2.76 2.81 -4.38
C ALA A 467 3.30 4.17 -4.88
N ASP A 468 3.90 4.21 -6.07
CA ASP A 468 4.49 5.39 -6.69
C ASP A 468 4.27 5.38 -8.22
N ALA A 469 4.70 6.41 -8.92
CA ALA A 469 4.65 6.54 -10.37
C ALA A 469 6.02 6.31 -11.01
N PRO A 470 6.11 5.65 -12.19
CA PRO A 470 7.37 5.53 -12.91
C PRO A 470 7.75 6.86 -13.56
N PHE A 471 9.03 7.04 -13.82
CA PHE A 471 9.54 8.29 -14.40
C PHE A 471 10.53 8.03 -15.53
N PHE A 472 10.65 9.02 -16.44
CA PHE A 472 11.63 8.95 -17.51
C PHE A 472 13.04 9.16 -16.95
N ASN A 473 13.93 8.22 -17.22
CA ASN A 473 15.31 8.27 -16.78
C ASN A 473 16.26 7.80 -17.89
N LYS A 474 17.53 8.17 -17.77
CA LYS A 474 18.63 7.62 -18.55
C LYS A 474 19.65 7.08 -17.57
N ASP A 475 19.88 5.80 -17.61
CA ASP A 475 20.81 5.11 -16.69
C ASP A 475 20.50 5.41 -15.20
N GLY A 476 19.22 5.46 -14.83
CA GLY A 476 18.76 5.75 -13.48
C GLY A 476 18.80 7.24 -13.07
N GLN A 477 19.25 8.13 -13.93
CA GLN A 477 19.25 9.59 -13.68
C GLN A 477 18.07 10.27 -14.38
N LEU A 478 17.50 11.30 -13.76
CA LEU A 478 16.42 12.09 -14.36
C LEU A 478 16.84 12.57 -15.76
N ALA A 479 15.94 12.42 -16.72
CA ALA A 479 16.17 12.84 -18.10
C ALA A 479 14.87 13.41 -18.70
N VAL A 480 15.01 14.13 -19.82
CA VAL A 480 13.87 14.67 -20.56
C VAL A 480 13.46 13.65 -21.63
N PRO A 481 12.17 13.24 -21.66
CA PRO A 481 11.69 12.34 -22.70
C PRO A 481 11.64 13.03 -24.08
N PRO A 482 11.47 12.24 -25.16
CA PRO A 482 11.18 12.82 -26.48
C PRO A 482 9.96 13.76 -26.42
N ALA A 483 10.03 14.88 -27.15
CA ALA A 483 9.01 15.92 -27.06
C ALA A 483 7.58 15.45 -27.43
N ASN A 484 7.46 14.49 -28.34
CA ASN A 484 6.20 13.89 -28.73
C ASN A 484 5.63 12.90 -27.69
N GLN A 485 6.39 12.60 -26.63
CA GLN A 485 5.97 11.76 -25.53
C GLN A 485 5.62 12.56 -24.27
N ILE A 486 5.77 13.89 -24.31
CA ILE A 486 5.29 14.80 -23.26
C ILE A 486 3.81 15.04 -23.47
N GLU A 487 3.00 14.81 -22.41
CA GLU A 487 1.55 14.96 -22.46
C GLU A 487 1.17 16.43 -22.70
N ASN A 488 0.24 16.65 -23.61
CA ASN A 488 -0.31 17.96 -23.90
C ASN A 488 -1.85 17.90 -24.00
N PRO A 489 -2.57 18.25 -22.92
CA PRO A 489 -4.02 18.21 -22.90
C PRO A 489 -4.69 19.47 -23.51
N ASP A 490 -3.93 20.42 -24.03
CA ASP A 490 -4.52 21.61 -24.64
C ASP A 490 -5.33 21.24 -25.89
N PRO A 491 -6.44 21.94 -26.16
CA PRO A 491 -7.23 21.68 -27.35
C PRO A 491 -6.41 21.85 -28.63
N MET A 492 -6.74 21.07 -29.63
CA MET A 492 -6.23 21.32 -30.99
C MET A 492 -6.56 22.74 -31.47
N PRO A 493 -5.65 23.46 -32.11
CA PRO A 493 -5.93 24.80 -32.61
C PRO A 493 -7.18 24.87 -33.50
N GLY A 494 -8.10 25.78 -33.14
CA GLY A 494 -9.35 26.00 -33.85
C GLY A 494 -10.46 24.98 -33.61
N THR A 495 -10.30 24.07 -32.67
CA THR A 495 -11.32 23.07 -32.29
C THR A 495 -11.55 23.05 -30.78
N PRO A 496 -12.67 22.48 -30.29
CA PRO A 496 -12.88 22.21 -28.87
C PRO A 496 -12.23 20.90 -28.40
N ASN A 497 -11.51 20.21 -29.28
CA ASN A 497 -10.92 18.91 -28.96
C ASN A 497 -9.69 19.08 -28.10
N PHE A 498 -9.72 18.53 -26.89
CA PHE A 498 -8.62 18.57 -25.94
C PHE A 498 -7.52 17.56 -26.26
N TYR A 499 -7.71 16.69 -27.23
CA TYR A 499 -6.68 15.74 -27.60
C TYR A 499 -6.92 15.19 -29.02
N THR A 500 -5.83 14.90 -29.71
CA THR A 500 -5.93 14.44 -31.11
C THR A 500 -5.82 12.93 -31.23
N ARG A 501 -5.26 12.30 -30.25
CA ARG A 501 -5.01 10.86 -30.21
C ARG A 501 -5.02 10.36 -28.78
N ASP A 502 -5.32 9.13 -28.65
CA ASP A 502 -5.34 8.42 -27.42
C ASP A 502 -4.39 7.22 -27.44
N GLY A 503 -4.23 6.58 -26.29
CA GLY A 503 -3.37 5.44 -26.15
C GLY A 503 -1.90 5.75 -26.44
N TYR A 504 -1.26 4.88 -27.15
CA TYR A 504 0.18 4.93 -27.39
C TYR A 504 0.65 6.01 -28.35
N SER A 505 -0.26 6.67 -29.04
CA SER A 505 0.08 7.68 -30.05
C SER A 505 0.13 9.11 -29.52
N GLY A 506 -0.18 9.32 -28.24
CA GLY A 506 -0.07 10.60 -27.54
C GLY A 506 1.04 10.61 -26.49
N GLY A 507 1.34 11.79 -25.93
CA GLY A 507 2.28 11.90 -24.83
C GLY A 507 1.73 11.24 -23.56
N SER A 508 2.62 10.72 -22.72
CA SER A 508 2.26 10.11 -21.44
C SER A 508 3.12 10.61 -20.28
N TYR A 509 4.09 11.49 -20.54
CA TYR A 509 4.98 12.02 -19.50
C TYR A 509 4.59 13.43 -19.10
N VAL A 510 4.64 13.68 -17.79
CA VAL A 510 4.37 14.99 -17.19
C VAL A 510 5.49 15.39 -16.24
N ASP A 511 6.14 16.54 -16.46
CA ASP A 511 6.90 17.23 -15.42
C ASP A 511 5.94 18.07 -14.59
N CYS A 512 5.41 17.48 -13.55
CA CYS A 512 4.45 18.16 -12.68
C CYS A 512 5.08 19.24 -11.79
N SER A 513 6.38 19.42 -11.84
CA SER A 513 7.08 20.54 -11.19
C SER A 513 7.09 21.81 -12.05
N ASP A 514 6.93 21.69 -13.37
CA ASP A 514 6.92 22.82 -14.30
C ASP A 514 5.50 23.30 -14.64
N PRO A 515 5.05 24.44 -14.08
CA PRO A 515 3.71 24.96 -14.37
C PRO A 515 3.55 25.48 -15.80
N LYS A 516 4.62 25.51 -16.61
CA LYS A 516 4.54 25.91 -18.02
C LYS A 516 4.16 24.76 -18.93
N GLN A 517 4.33 23.52 -18.48
CA GLN A 517 3.83 22.38 -19.23
C GLN A 517 2.30 22.46 -19.31
N PRO A 518 1.67 22.25 -20.49
CA PRO A 518 0.23 22.27 -20.65
C PRO A 518 -0.51 21.41 -19.60
N GLY A 519 -1.59 21.92 -19.03
CA GLY A 519 -2.40 21.24 -18.02
C GLY A 519 -1.87 21.28 -16.58
N VAL A 520 -0.56 21.37 -16.38
CA VAL A 520 0.07 21.28 -15.03
C VAL A 520 -0.37 22.44 -14.12
N ALA A 521 -0.38 23.68 -14.62
CA ALA A 521 -0.78 24.84 -13.83
C ALA A 521 -2.20 24.72 -13.26
N ALA A 522 -3.13 24.14 -14.02
CA ALA A 522 -4.52 23.98 -13.60
C ALA A 522 -4.66 23.01 -12.40
N ILE A 523 -3.95 21.87 -12.45
CA ILE A 523 -3.94 20.90 -11.34
C ILE A 523 -3.19 21.47 -10.13
N ARG A 524 -2.03 22.10 -10.33
CA ARG A 524 -1.28 22.71 -9.21
C ARG A 524 -2.09 23.79 -8.50
N ALA A 525 -2.79 24.65 -9.24
CA ALA A 525 -3.66 25.66 -8.62
C ALA A 525 -4.77 25.02 -7.78
N PHE A 526 -5.31 23.87 -8.22
CA PHE A 526 -6.29 23.11 -7.44
C PHE A 526 -5.70 22.54 -6.15
N LEU A 527 -4.48 21.99 -6.19
CA LEU A 527 -3.75 21.48 -5.04
C LEU A 527 -3.39 22.59 -4.05
N ASP A 528 -2.81 23.69 -4.55
CA ASP A 528 -2.39 24.84 -3.74
C ASP A 528 -3.56 25.45 -2.98
N ALA A 529 -4.73 25.56 -3.61
CA ALA A 529 -5.96 26.05 -2.96
C ALA A 529 -6.45 25.16 -1.80
N ARG A 530 -5.99 23.90 -1.75
CA ARG A 530 -6.31 22.90 -0.72
C ARG A 530 -5.16 22.56 0.19
N HIS A 531 -4.00 23.22 0.02
CA HIS A 531 -2.76 22.95 0.74
C HIS A 531 -2.27 21.50 0.64
N ILE A 532 -2.47 20.90 -0.54
CA ILE A 532 -2.06 19.51 -0.83
C ILE A 532 -0.68 19.56 -1.51
N PRO A 533 0.33 18.86 -0.99
CA PRO A 533 1.65 18.80 -1.64
C PRO A 533 1.57 18.03 -2.95
N SER A 534 2.20 18.55 -4.00
CA SER A 534 2.18 17.89 -5.31
C SER A 534 2.99 16.59 -5.36
N LYS A 535 3.95 16.39 -4.48
CA LYS A 535 4.90 15.27 -4.49
C LYS A 535 5.77 15.20 -5.77
N CYS A 536 5.84 16.28 -6.55
CA CYS A 536 6.61 16.38 -7.79
C CYS A 536 8.08 16.69 -7.51
N ALA A 537 8.98 15.81 -7.91
CA ALA A 537 10.41 16.11 -7.87
C ALA A 537 10.77 17.04 -9.04
N PRO A 538 11.60 18.08 -8.83
CA PRO A 538 11.97 19.01 -9.89
C PRO A 538 12.63 18.30 -11.08
N GLY A 539 12.12 18.54 -12.30
CA GLY A 539 12.65 17.98 -13.53
C GLY A 539 12.40 16.49 -13.76
N ALA A 540 11.56 15.87 -12.91
CA ALA A 540 11.14 14.49 -13.11
C ALA A 540 9.90 14.44 -14.01
N TYR A 541 10.02 13.71 -15.11
CA TYR A 541 8.91 13.42 -16.02
C TYR A 541 8.27 12.10 -15.64
N TYR A 542 7.11 12.16 -14.99
CA TYR A 542 6.38 10.97 -14.54
C TYR A 542 5.47 10.44 -15.65
N LEU A 543 5.43 9.11 -15.80
CA LEU A 543 4.47 8.44 -16.66
C LEU A 543 3.11 8.41 -15.96
N VAL A 544 2.09 8.95 -16.63
CA VAL A 544 0.73 9.05 -16.06
C VAL A 544 -0.33 8.28 -16.84
N ASN A 545 0.03 7.68 -17.97
CA ASN A 545 -0.82 6.86 -18.83
C ASN A 545 -0.13 5.53 -19.17
N ASN A 546 -0.30 5.05 -20.40
CA ASN A 546 0.20 3.75 -20.84
C ASN A 546 1.44 3.87 -21.71
N TYR A 547 2.52 3.22 -21.30
CA TYR A 547 3.66 2.86 -22.15
C TYR A 547 4.15 1.48 -21.75
N ASN A 548 4.85 0.82 -22.64
CA ASN A 548 5.41 -0.50 -22.38
C ASN A 548 6.57 -0.42 -21.39
N PRO A 549 6.76 -1.43 -20.53
CA PRO A 549 7.95 -1.53 -19.68
C PRO A 549 9.25 -1.58 -20.50
N GLY A 550 10.35 -1.13 -19.89
CA GLY A 550 11.68 -1.07 -20.51
C GLY A 550 12.37 -2.42 -20.76
N TYR A 551 11.71 -3.51 -20.41
CA TYR A 551 12.09 -4.87 -20.76
C TYR A 551 10.90 -5.65 -21.31
N ASP A 552 11.15 -6.60 -22.20
CA ASP A 552 10.16 -7.60 -22.59
C ASP A 552 9.97 -8.67 -21.48
N MET A 553 9.03 -9.58 -21.67
CA MET A 553 8.77 -10.65 -20.70
C MET A 553 9.97 -11.55 -20.43
N ASP A 554 10.91 -11.68 -21.37
CA ASP A 554 12.14 -12.48 -21.24
C ASP A 554 13.27 -11.70 -20.57
N GLY A 555 13.12 -10.39 -20.39
CA GLY A 555 14.11 -9.49 -19.79
C GLY A 555 15.12 -8.93 -20.79
N ARG A 556 14.77 -8.93 -22.07
CA ARG A 556 15.56 -8.20 -23.06
C ARG A 556 15.17 -6.74 -22.99
N PRO A 557 16.15 -5.81 -23.02
CA PRO A 557 15.84 -4.39 -23.05
C PRO A 557 15.03 -4.02 -24.29
N GLU A 558 13.93 -3.28 -24.09
CA GLU A 558 13.12 -2.72 -25.14
C GLU A 558 13.72 -1.37 -25.63
N PRO A 559 13.60 -1.06 -26.91
CA PRO A 559 14.14 0.19 -27.43
C PRO A 559 13.38 1.39 -26.89
N ILE A 560 14.13 2.42 -26.49
CA ILE A 560 13.60 3.69 -25.97
C ILE A 560 13.92 4.80 -26.97
N GLY A 561 12.90 5.53 -27.40
CA GLY A 561 13.07 6.59 -28.39
C GLY A 561 11.73 7.19 -28.79
N PRO A 562 11.74 8.20 -29.67
CA PRO A 562 10.54 8.97 -30.02
C PRO A 562 9.45 8.13 -30.70
N ASP A 563 9.82 7.04 -31.37
CA ASP A 563 8.89 6.14 -32.06
C ASP A 563 8.60 4.87 -31.25
N ASN A 564 9.12 4.77 -30.03
CA ASN A 564 8.94 3.65 -29.11
C ASN A 564 8.17 4.14 -27.89
N TYR A 565 6.99 3.62 -27.70
CA TYR A 565 6.13 3.96 -26.54
C TYR A 565 6.51 3.05 -25.35
N THR A 566 7.75 3.20 -24.90
CA THR A 566 8.38 2.39 -23.85
C THR A 566 9.00 3.31 -22.82
N TYR A 567 8.74 3.06 -21.53
CA TYR A 567 9.41 3.80 -20.48
C TYR A 567 10.67 3.07 -20.00
N PRO A 568 11.72 3.84 -19.63
CA PRO A 568 13.00 3.25 -19.25
C PRO A 568 12.88 2.32 -18.03
N PRO A 569 13.81 1.35 -17.88
CA PRO A 569 13.94 0.56 -16.66
C PRO A 569 13.93 1.42 -15.40
N GLN A 570 13.15 1.00 -14.41
CA GLN A 570 12.89 1.75 -13.19
C GLN A 570 13.77 1.30 -12.02
N THR A 571 14.05 2.26 -11.13
CA THR A 571 14.76 2.03 -9.86
C THR A 571 13.86 2.30 -8.64
N VAL A 572 12.59 2.57 -8.87
CA VAL A 572 11.59 2.72 -7.81
C VAL A 572 11.50 1.43 -7.01
N PRO A 573 11.57 1.46 -5.68
CA PRO A 573 11.46 0.26 -4.85
C PRO A 573 10.13 -0.47 -5.08
N THR A 574 10.17 -1.80 -5.09
CA THR A 574 9.00 -2.64 -5.35
C THR A 574 8.66 -3.52 -4.15
N ILE A 575 7.40 -3.93 -4.06
CA ILE A 575 6.97 -4.92 -3.06
C ILE A 575 7.72 -6.25 -3.21
N ALA A 576 8.10 -6.64 -4.41
CA ALA A 576 8.88 -7.83 -4.68
C ALA A 576 10.23 -7.83 -3.96
N GLU A 577 10.93 -6.69 -3.99
CA GLU A 577 12.21 -6.51 -3.29
C GLU A 577 12.02 -6.54 -1.77
N ALA A 578 10.96 -5.89 -1.26
CA ALA A 578 10.66 -5.86 0.17
C ALA A 578 10.34 -7.27 0.71
N LEU A 579 9.51 -8.04 0.00
CA LEU A 579 9.16 -9.41 0.33
C LEU A 579 10.40 -10.32 0.30
N ALA A 580 11.18 -10.27 -0.77
CA ALA A 580 12.41 -11.07 -0.91
C ALA A 580 13.42 -10.75 0.19
N LYS A 581 13.62 -9.48 0.53
CA LYS A 581 14.48 -9.04 1.63
C LYS A 581 14.05 -9.63 2.97
N ARG A 582 12.76 -9.84 3.17
CA ARG A 582 12.18 -10.45 4.38
C ARG A 582 12.15 -11.98 4.31
N GLY A 583 12.49 -12.60 3.17
CA GLY A 583 12.39 -14.03 2.97
C GLY A 583 10.96 -14.54 2.77
N VAL A 584 10.04 -13.65 2.42
CA VAL A 584 8.65 -13.99 2.11
C VAL A 584 8.56 -14.37 0.64
N SER A 585 8.03 -15.56 0.35
CA SER A 585 7.86 -16.04 -1.02
C SER A 585 6.77 -15.25 -1.74
N TRP A 586 7.03 -14.92 -3.00
CA TRP A 586 6.09 -14.16 -3.81
C TRP A 586 6.16 -14.57 -5.29
N LYS A 587 5.07 -14.34 -6.02
CA LYS A 587 5.02 -14.37 -7.48
C LYS A 587 4.04 -13.34 -8.01
N TRP A 588 4.34 -12.85 -9.21
CA TRP A 588 3.44 -12.05 -10.04
C TRP A 588 3.07 -12.90 -11.25
N TYR A 589 1.81 -13.34 -11.32
CA TYR A 589 1.30 -14.20 -12.38
C TYR A 589 0.53 -13.34 -13.38
N THR A 590 1.04 -13.24 -14.61
CA THR A 590 0.40 -12.50 -15.68
C THR A 590 -0.08 -13.46 -16.78
N GLY A 591 -1.37 -13.40 -17.09
CA GLY A 591 -1.97 -14.24 -18.15
C GLY A 591 -1.34 -14.01 -19.51
N GLY A 592 -1.09 -15.10 -20.23
CA GLY A 592 -0.41 -15.07 -21.52
C GLY A 592 1.12 -15.07 -21.45
N ARG A 593 1.71 -14.93 -20.26
CA ARG A 593 3.16 -14.97 -20.09
C ARG A 593 3.74 -16.35 -20.37
N ASP A 594 3.12 -17.42 -19.86
CA ASP A 594 3.51 -18.79 -20.15
C ASP A 594 2.92 -19.22 -21.50
N THR A 595 3.67 -19.95 -22.32
CA THR A 595 3.16 -20.47 -23.61
C THR A 595 1.98 -21.41 -23.43
N ALA A 596 1.89 -22.09 -22.29
CA ALA A 596 0.78 -22.96 -21.94
C ALA A 596 -0.52 -22.19 -21.67
N ASP A 597 -0.45 -20.93 -21.23
CA ASP A 597 -1.62 -20.08 -20.98
C ASP A 597 -2.49 -19.88 -22.21
N VAL A 598 -1.87 -19.89 -23.40
CA VAL A 598 -2.48 -19.48 -24.67
C VAL A 598 -2.47 -20.59 -25.73
N ALA A 599 -2.08 -21.82 -25.36
CA ALA A 599 -1.96 -22.92 -26.31
C ALA A 599 -3.31 -23.30 -26.91
N ALA A 600 -4.40 -23.27 -26.14
CA ALA A 600 -5.75 -23.57 -26.58
C ALA A 600 -6.27 -22.49 -27.54
N GLU A 601 -6.06 -21.22 -27.21
CA GLU A 601 -6.44 -20.06 -28.03
C GLU A 601 -5.65 -20.05 -29.34
N ALA A 602 -4.34 -20.29 -29.30
CA ALA A 602 -3.53 -20.40 -30.52
C ALA A 602 -4.07 -21.44 -31.49
N SER A 603 -4.51 -22.60 -30.98
CA SER A 603 -5.15 -23.65 -31.76
C SER A 603 -6.52 -23.22 -32.29
N ALA A 604 -7.36 -22.64 -31.46
CA ALA A 604 -8.72 -22.21 -31.81
C ALA A 604 -8.72 -21.08 -32.85
N TRP A 605 -7.77 -20.14 -32.73
CA TRP A 605 -7.64 -18.98 -33.64
C TRP A 605 -6.80 -19.31 -34.90
N HIS A 606 -6.22 -20.50 -34.98
CA HIS A 606 -5.31 -20.88 -36.07
C HIS A 606 -4.10 -19.93 -36.22
N VAL A 607 -3.56 -19.45 -35.13
CA VAL A 607 -2.36 -18.59 -35.07
C VAL A 607 -1.20 -19.31 -34.36
N SER A 608 0.00 -18.72 -34.43
CA SER A 608 1.13 -19.23 -33.65
C SER A 608 0.95 -18.93 -32.15
N VAL A 609 1.55 -19.76 -31.29
CA VAL A 609 1.57 -19.52 -29.84
C VAL A 609 2.14 -18.14 -29.52
N ALA A 610 3.22 -17.70 -30.19
CA ALA A 610 3.78 -16.37 -30.02
C ALA A 610 2.79 -15.25 -30.38
N LYS A 611 1.95 -15.44 -31.43
CA LYS A 611 0.90 -14.47 -31.75
C LYS A 611 -0.19 -14.47 -30.71
N ALA A 612 -0.62 -15.64 -30.23
CA ALA A 612 -1.61 -15.72 -29.16
C ALA A 612 -1.08 -15.09 -27.85
N GLN A 613 0.21 -15.27 -27.52
CA GLN A 613 0.84 -14.59 -26.40
C GLN A 613 0.78 -13.06 -26.56
N MET A 614 1.16 -12.54 -27.71
CA MET A 614 1.11 -11.10 -28.00
C MET A 614 -0.31 -10.53 -27.86
N LEU A 615 -1.36 -11.34 -28.10
CA LEU A 615 -2.75 -10.95 -28.00
C LEU A 615 -3.31 -11.01 -26.57
N GLN A 616 -2.76 -11.86 -25.74
CA GLN A 616 -3.29 -12.17 -24.40
C GLN A 616 -2.44 -11.64 -23.26
N TYR A 617 -1.14 -11.48 -23.49
CA TYR A 617 -0.23 -10.96 -22.48
C TYR A 617 -0.34 -9.45 -22.41
N ASN A 618 -0.85 -8.97 -21.29
CA ASN A 618 -0.89 -7.55 -20.97
C ASN A 618 0.45 -7.13 -20.34
N ASN A 619 1.40 -6.64 -21.14
CA ASN A 619 2.71 -6.23 -20.67
C ASN A 619 2.67 -5.03 -19.72
N ILE A 620 1.70 -4.13 -19.86
CA ILE A 620 1.51 -3.02 -18.92
C ILE A 620 0.88 -3.47 -17.59
N GLY A 621 0.25 -4.64 -17.57
CA GLY A 621 -0.24 -5.33 -16.36
C GLY A 621 0.82 -6.17 -15.63
N ASP A 622 2.08 -6.16 -16.12
CA ASP A 622 3.23 -6.85 -15.53
C ASP A 622 4.32 -5.83 -15.11
N PRO A 623 4.03 -4.94 -14.13
CA PRO A 623 4.84 -3.76 -13.82
C PRO A 623 6.24 -4.08 -13.30
N LEU A 624 6.43 -5.28 -12.72
CA LEU A 624 7.73 -5.70 -12.19
C LEU A 624 8.75 -5.96 -13.29
N VAL A 625 8.30 -6.18 -14.52
CA VAL A 625 9.19 -6.23 -15.71
C VAL A 625 9.88 -4.89 -15.94
N ALA A 626 9.32 -3.78 -15.46
CA ALA A 626 9.99 -2.49 -15.53
C ALA A 626 11.15 -2.32 -14.53
N SER A 627 11.19 -3.09 -13.46
CA SER A 627 12.21 -2.93 -12.42
C SER A 627 13.57 -3.45 -12.86
N SER A 628 14.57 -2.57 -12.93
CA SER A 628 15.95 -2.96 -13.22
C SER A 628 16.52 -3.93 -12.16
N LYS A 629 16.05 -3.81 -10.92
CA LYS A 629 16.46 -4.67 -9.82
C LYS A 629 15.85 -6.07 -9.97
N VAL A 630 14.55 -6.16 -10.26
CA VAL A 630 13.88 -7.45 -10.47
C VAL A 630 14.44 -8.16 -11.70
N MET A 631 14.60 -7.46 -12.80
CA MET A 631 15.09 -8.06 -14.05
C MET A 631 16.58 -8.38 -14.03
N GLY A 632 17.38 -7.67 -13.22
CA GLY A 632 18.81 -7.90 -13.05
C GLY A 632 19.18 -9.00 -12.04
N ASP A 633 18.23 -9.45 -11.22
CA ASP A 633 18.44 -10.49 -10.21
C ASP A 633 17.68 -11.77 -10.59
N PRO A 634 18.38 -12.89 -10.92
CA PRO A 634 17.72 -14.13 -11.31
C PRO A 634 16.72 -14.68 -10.27
N THR A 635 16.99 -14.45 -8.98
CA THR A 635 16.12 -14.89 -7.90
C THR A 635 14.81 -14.10 -7.89
N LEU A 636 14.90 -12.77 -8.00
CA LEU A 636 13.71 -11.91 -8.09
C LEU A 636 12.95 -12.17 -9.39
N LYS A 637 13.65 -12.26 -10.52
CA LYS A 637 13.05 -12.54 -11.83
C LYS A 637 12.27 -13.85 -11.85
N SER A 638 12.68 -14.87 -11.11
CA SER A 638 11.97 -16.15 -11.01
C SER A 638 10.58 -16.04 -10.34
N GLY A 639 10.27 -14.91 -9.72
CA GLY A 639 8.94 -14.59 -9.20
C GLY A 639 7.94 -14.14 -10.27
N LEU A 640 8.37 -13.90 -11.51
CA LEU A 640 7.50 -13.54 -12.64
C LEU A 640 7.07 -14.82 -13.39
N ALA A 641 5.75 -15.07 -13.48
CA ALA A 641 5.21 -16.31 -14.01
C ALA A 641 3.89 -16.07 -14.77
N GLY A 642 3.40 -17.09 -15.48
CA GLY A 642 2.09 -17.10 -16.11
C GLY A 642 1.04 -17.89 -15.30
N LEU A 643 -0.19 -17.95 -15.82
CA LEU A 643 -1.31 -18.63 -15.14
C LEU A 643 -1.15 -20.15 -15.11
N ALA A 644 -0.50 -20.76 -16.10
CA ALA A 644 -0.20 -22.20 -16.07
C ALA A 644 0.72 -22.56 -14.90
N THR A 645 1.65 -21.66 -14.55
CA THR A 645 2.47 -21.79 -13.33
C THR A 645 1.62 -21.63 -12.06
N LEU A 646 0.65 -20.69 -12.02
CA LEU A 646 -0.29 -20.55 -10.92
C LEU A 646 -1.09 -21.84 -10.70
N ASP A 647 -1.62 -22.41 -11.77
CA ASP A 647 -2.37 -23.68 -11.71
C ASP A 647 -1.50 -24.84 -11.20
N SER A 648 -0.25 -24.88 -11.62
CA SER A 648 0.73 -25.86 -11.12
C SER A 648 1.03 -25.64 -9.64
N ASP A 649 1.25 -24.40 -9.21
CA ASP A 649 1.54 -24.07 -7.81
C ASP A 649 0.35 -24.45 -6.90
N LEU A 650 -0.88 -24.19 -7.33
CA LEU A 650 -2.08 -24.60 -6.61
C LEU A 650 -2.19 -26.14 -6.53
N ALA A 651 -1.99 -26.85 -7.66
CA ALA A 651 -2.09 -28.30 -7.72
C ALA A 651 -1.03 -29.04 -6.89
N HIS A 652 0.15 -28.45 -6.73
CA HIS A 652 1.27 -29.05 -5.99
C HIS A 652 1.46 -28.47 -4.58
N HIS A 653 0.54 -27.62 -4.08
CA HIS A 653 0.63 -26.95 -2.78
C HIS A 653 1.92 -26.12 -2.61
N THR A 654 2.35 -25.47 -3.69
CA THR A 654 3.55 -24.61 -3.71
C THR A 654 3.23 -23.12 -3.92
N LEU A 655 1.95 -22.74 -3.70
CA LEU A 655 1.55 -21.34 -3.81
C LEU A 655 2.39 -20.46 -2.88
N PRO A 656 3.00 -19.36 -3.35
CA PRO A 656 3.79 -18.49 -2.49
C PRO A 656 2.91 -17.73 -1.46
N ALA A 657 3.56 -17.13 -0.49
CA ALA A 657 2.89 -16.35 0.54
C ALA A 657 2.16 -15.12 -0.02
N VAL A 658 2.72 -14.49 -1.06
CA VAL A 658 2.08 -13.36 -1.74
C VAL A 658 2.01 -13.64 -3.24
N SER A 659 0.82 -13.56 -3.80
CA SER A 659 0.52 -13.81 -5.21
C SER A 659 -0.25 -12.63 -5.79
N PHE A 660 0.29 -11.96 -6.80
CA PHE A 660 -0.47 -11.05 -7.64
C PHE A 660 -0.90 -11.80 -8.90
N VAL A 661 -2.15 -11.67 -9.29
CA VAL A 661 -2.75 -12.43 -10.39
C VAL A 661 -3.47 -11.50 -11.34
N VAL A 662 -2.99 -11.44 -12.57
CA VAL A 662 -3.56 -10.66 -13.66
C VAL A 662 -4.10 -11.64 -14.72
N PRO A 663 -5.40 -11.56 -15.09
CA PRO A 663 -5.99 -12.43 -16.09
C PRO A 663 -5.34 -12.22 -17.47
N LYS A 664 -5.64 -13.11 -18.41
CA LYS A 664 -5.37 -12.87 -19.83
C LYS A 664 -6.18 -11.67 -20.32
N GLY A 665 -5.73 -10.96 -21.33
CA GLY A 665 -6.39 -9.78 -21.86
C GLY A 665 -7.90 -9.99 -22.09
N PHE A 666 -8.31 -11.08 -22.72
CA PHE A 666 -9.72 -11.36 -22.99
C PHE A 666 -10.51 -11.86 -21.76
N ASP A 667 -9.86 -12.11 -20.63
CA ASP A 667 -10.49 -12.50 -19.38
C ASP A 667 -10.46 -11.37 -18.33
N SER A 668 -9.92 -10.19 -18.68
CA SER A 668 -9.65 -9.08 -17.74
C SER A 668 -10.88 -8.25 -17.37
N GLY A 669 -11.92 -8.26 -18.18
CA GLY A 669 -13.09 -7.38 -18.06
C GLY A 669 -12.98 -6.05 -18.80
N HIS A 670 -11.86 -5.79 -19.49
CA HIS A 670 -11.59 -4.53 -20.18
C HIS A 670 -12.59 -4.27 -21.32
N PRO A 671 -13.28 -3.10 -21.34
CA PRO A 671 -14.13 -2.72 -22.45
C PRO A 671 -13.35 -2.74 -23.79
N GLY A 672 -14.05 -2.93 -24.90
CA GLY A 672 -13.39 -2.98 -26.20
C GLY A 672 -12.99 -4.38 -26.66
N TYR A 673 -12.59 -5.28 -25.75
CA TYR A 673 -12.18 -6.65 -26.12
C TYR A 673 -12.50 -7.72 -25.07
N SER A 674 -12.97 -7.36 -23.91
CA SER A 674 -13.42 -8.27 -22.85
C SER A 674 -14.73 -7.77 -22.25
N ALA A 675 -15.28 -8.49 -21.28
CA ALA A 675 -16.50 -8.14 -20.58
C ALA A 675 -16.39 -8.48 -19.08
N PRO A 676 -17.13 -7.80 -18.20
CA PRO A 676 -17.15 -8.13 -16.77
C PRO A 676 -17.48 -9.59 -16.46
N ALA A 677 -18.28 -10.24 -17.30
CA ALA A 677 -18.62 -11.66 -17.17
C ALA A 677 -17.42 -12.59 -17.39
N SER A 678 -16.46 -12.21 -18.23
CA SER A 678 -15.21 -12.98 -18.45
C SER A 678 -14.34 -12.91 -17.18
N TYR A 679 -14.22 -11.74 -16.58
CA TYR A 679 -13.52 -11.59 -15.31
C TYR A 679 -14.20 -12.37 -14.18
N GLU A 680 -15.55 -12.38 -14.10
CA GLU A 680 -16.27 -13.24 -13.16
C GLU A 680 -15.97 -14.73 -13.38
N ALA A 681 -15.90 -15.17 -14.63
CA ALA A 681 -15.61 -16.57 -14.95
C ALA A 681 -14.20 -16.96 -14.47
N PHE A 682 -13.21 -16.11 -14.72
CA PHE A 682 -11.85 -16.28 -14.23
C PHE A 682 -11.80 -16.31 -12.69
N LEU A 683 -12.43 -15.35 -12.02
CA LEU A 683 -12.51 -15.31 -10.55
C LEU A 683 -13.17 -16.54 -9.97
N LYS A 684 -14.25 -17.03 -10.58
CA LYS A 684 -14.96 -18.21 -10.13
C LYS A 684 -14.09 -19.46 -10.19
N ASP A 685 -13.31 -19.63 -11.24
CA ASP A 685 -12.38 -20.75 -11.41
C ASP A 685 -11.27 -20.69 -10.35
N LEU A 686 -10.62 -19.54 -10.21
CA LEU A 686 -9.57 -19.33 -9.22
C LEU A 686 -10.06 -19.58 -7.78
N LEU A 687 -11.20 -19.01 -7.41
CA LEU A 687 -11.81 -19.22 -6.10
C LEU A 687 -12.11 -20.71 -5.86
N ALA A 688 -12.65 -21.41 -6.86
CA ALA A 688 -12.94 -22.83 -6.76
C ALA A 688 -11.66 -23.65 -6.53
N LYS A 689 -10.57 -23.35 -7.26
CA LYS A 689 -9.27 -24.03 -7.11
C LYS A 689 -8.69 -23.82 -5.71
N VAL A 690 -8.69 -22.59 -5.19
CA VAL A 690 -8.17 -22.27 -3.84
C VAL A 690 -9.03 -22.92 -2.76
N GLN A 691 -10.35 -22.88 -2.89
CA GLN A 691 -11.28 -23.46 -1.90
C GLN A 691 -11.34 -24.98 -1.94
N ALA A 692 -10.90 -25.62 -3.03
CA ALA A 692 -10.80 -27.07 -3.12
C ALA A 692 -9.73 -27.66 -2.19
N ASP A 693 -8.77 -26.86 -1.74
CA ASP A 693 -7.82 -27.22 -0.69
C ASP A 693 -8.19 -26.52 0.62
N PRO A 694 -8.84 -27.25 1.56
CA PRO A 694 -9.26 -26.66 2.85
C PRO A 694 -8.10 -26.18 3.72
N ALA A 695 -6.91 -26.80 3.59
CA ALA A 695 -5.72 -26.39 4.35
C ALA A 695 -5.17 -25.05 3.85
N LEU A 696 -5.11 -24.87 2.53
CA LEU A 696 -4.75 -23.60 1.91
C LEU A 696 -5.79 -22.53 2.22
N TRP A 697 -7.09 -22.82 1.99
CA TRP A 697 -8.17 -21.87 2.19
C TRP A 697 -8.22 -21.34 3.63
N ALA A 698 -7.99 -22.23 4.64
CA ALA A 698 -7.99 -21.85 6.06
C ALA A 698 -7.03 -20.70 6.41
N HIS A 699 -6.02 -20.44 5.57
CA HIS A 699 -5.00 -19.43 5.81
C HIS A 699 -4.85 -18.43 4.65
N THR A 700 -5.86 -18.32 3.78
CA THR A 700 -5.81 -17.48 2.57
C THR A 700 -6.73 -16.28 2.66
N ALA A 701 -6.26 -15.13 2.19
CA ALA A 701 -7.08 -13.98 1.81
C ALA A 701 -6.93 -13.73 0.31
N ILE A 702 -8.06 -13.57 -0.38
CA ILE A 702 -8.12 -13.17 -1.79
C ILE A 702 -8.67 -11.75 -1.83
N LEU A 703 -7.86 -10.80 -2.27
CA LEU A 703 -8.22 -9.41 -2.53
C LEU A 703 -8.55 -9.28 -4.02
N ILE A 704 -9.73 -8.78 -4.34
CA ILE A 704 -10.25 -8.70 -5.72
C ILE A 704 -10.54 -7.25 -6.04
N THR A 705 -9.90 -6.73 -7.07
CA THR A 705 -10.05 -5.34 -7.51
C THR A 705 -9.88 -5.22 -9.03
N THR A 706 -9.91 -3.99 -9.53
CA THR A 706 -9.47 -3.61 -10.87
C THR A 706 -8.33 -2.61 -10.78
N ASP A 707 -7.63 -2.40 -11.89
CA ASP A 707 -6.54 -1.42 -11.99
C ASP A 707 -7.06 0.02 -11.95
N GLU A 708 -8.16 0.30 -12.66
CA GLU A 708 -8.77 1.61 -12.74
C GLU A 708 -10.28 1.54 -13.07
N GLY A 709 -10.93 2.71 -13.09
CA GLY A 709 -12.34 2.85 -13.44
C GLY A 709 -12.63 2.98 -14.93
N GLY A 710 -11.62 3.01 -15.82
CA GLY A 710 -11.80 3.07 -17.27
C GLY A 710 -12.55 4.32 -17.77
N GLY A 711 -12.48 5.45 -17.07
CA GLY A 711 -13.20 6.68 -17.41
C GLY A 711 -14.71 6.64 -17.16
N HIS A 712 -15.26 5.55 -16.65
CA HIS A 712 -16.68 5.41 -16.33
C HIS A 712 -17.09 6.28 -15.15
N PHE A 713 -18.39 6.59 -15.11
CA PHE A 713 -19.01 7.43 -14.09
C PHE A 713 -18.98 6.77 -12.71
N ASP A 714 -18.71 7.57 -11.67
CA ASP A 714 -18.77 7.17 -10.28
C ASP A 714 -19.17 8.34 -9.38
N THR A 715 -19.96 8.07 -8.32
CA THR A 715 -20.47 9.08 -7.39
C THR A 715 -19.60 9.30 -6.15
N GLY A 716 -18.55 8.51 -5.97
CA GLY A 716 -17.71 8.53 -4.76
C GLY A 716 -16.98 9.85 -4.54
N TYR A 717 -16.71 10.16 -3.29
CA TYR A 717 -15.80 11.24 -2.93
C TYR A 717 -14.38 10.83 -3.30
N ILE A 718 -13.63 11.69 -3.98
CA ILE A 718 -12.22 11.49 -4.29
C ILE A 718 -11.40 12.34 -3.33
N GLN A 719 -10.50 11.71 -2.57
CA GLN A 719 -9.44 12.40 -1.84
C GLN A 719 -8.31 12.71 -2.81
N THR A 720 -7.98 13.97 -2.99
CA THR A 720 -6.77 14.30 -3.73
C THR A 720 -5.56 14.09 -2.83
N VAL A 721 -4.73 13.10 -3.17
CA VAL A 721 -3.55 12.74 -2.36
C VAL A 721 -2.33 13.59 -2.75
N ASP A 722 -2.12 13.77 -4.05
CA ASP A 722 -1.02 14.55 -4.63
C ASP A 722 -1.36 14.98 -6.08
N PHE A 723 -0.36 15.31 -6.90
CA PHE A 723 -0.56 15.67 -8.31
C PHE A 723 -1.18 14.54 -9.14
N PHE A 724 -0.93 13.30 -8.78
CA PHE A 724 -1.45 12.13 -9.52
C PHE A 724 -2.92 11.81 -9.19
N GLY A 725 -3.48 12.46 -8.19
CA GLY A 725 -4.87 12.30 -7.77
C GLY A 725 -4.98 11.36 -6.55
N ASP A 726 -6.02 10.77 -6.30
CA ASP A 726 -6.68 9.52 -6.61
C ASP A 726 -7.75 9.73 -7.67
N GLY A 727 -8.15 8.63 -8.30
CA GLY A 727 -9.23 8.64 -9.27
C GLY A 727 -10.57 8.15 -8.72
N PRO A 728 -11.53 7.86 -9.60
CA PRO A 728 -12.82 7.28 -9.22
C PRO A 728 -12.69 6.02 -8.38
N ARG A 729 -13.75 5.68 -7.66
CA ARG A 729 -13.82 4.42 -6.92
C ARG A 729 -13.80 3.24 -7.87
N ILE A 730 -13.10 2.22 -7.43
CA ILE A 730 -13.12 0.86 -7.97
C ILE A 730 -13.53 -0.10 -6.86
N ALA A 731 -13.91 -1.33 -7.19
CA ALA A 731 -14.29 -2.29 -6.16
C ALA A 731 -13.06 -2.87 -5.44
N MET A 732 -13.19 -3.10 -4.12
CA MET A 732 -12.28 -3.96 -3.37
C MET A 732 -13.10 -4.97 -2.58
N LEU A 733 -12.93 -6.24 -2.90
CA LEU A 733 -13.53 -7.37 -2.19
C LEU A 733 -12.45 -8.17 -1.48
N ALA A 734 -12.72 -8.60 -0.26
CA ALA A 734 -11.83 -9.49 0.49
C ALA A 734 -12.54 -10.81 0.76
N ALA A 735 -12.17 -11.88 0.06
CA ALA A 735 -12.69 -13.23 0.28
C ALA A 735 -11.69 -14.06 1.10
N SER A 736 -12.12 -14.49 2.29
CA SER A 736 -11.30 -15.23 3.26
C SER A 736 -12.20 -15.89 4.31
N PRO A 737 -11.77 -16.96 4.98
CA PRO A 737 -12.41 -17.42 6.21
C PRO A 737 -12.48 -16.34 7.32
N TYR A 738 -11.56 -15.39 7.28
CA TYR A 738 -11.45 -14.26 8.24
C TYR A 738 -12.12 -12.99 7.74
N ALA A 739 -12.62 -12.94 6.52
CA ALA A 739 -13.33 -11.76 6.02
C ALA A 739 -14.65 -11.54 6.79
N ARG A 740 -14.95 -10.30 7.11
CA ARG A 740 -16.20 -9.93 7.79
C ARG A 740 -17.37 -10.14 6.84
N LYS A 741 -18.29 -11.03 7.22
CA LYS A 741 -19.38 -11.50 6.33
C LYS A 741 -20.41 -10.42 6.06
N GLY A 742 -20.58 -10.10 4.79
CA GLY A 742 -21.59 -9.15 4.29
C GLY A 742 -21.40 -7.70 4.78
N VAL A 743 -20.20 -7.38 5.28
CA VAL A 743 -19.86 -6.03 5.73
C VAL A 743 -19.46 -5.17 4.54
N VAL A 744 -19.92 -3.93 4.55
CA VAL A 744 -19.45 -2.87 3.66
C VAL A 744 -18.57 -1.93 4.49
N ASP A 745 -17.32 -1.86 4.15
CA ASP A 745 -16.34 -0.96 4.78
C ASP A 745 -16.25 0.35 4.03
N HIS A 746 -16.15 1.46 4.78
CA HIS A 746 -16.15 2.82 4.25
C HIS A 746 -14.81 3.54 4.44
N ALA A 747 -13.78 2.85 4.96
CA ALA A 747 -12.46 3.43 5.08
C ALA A 747 -11.91 3.80 3.70
N TYR A 748 -11.26 4.97 3.62
CA TYR A 748 -10.70 5.45 2.36
C TYR A 748 -9.44 4.69 2.02
N GLY A 749 -9.42 4.00 0.90
CA GLY A 749 -8.28 3.23 0.41
C GLY A 749 -7.98 3.49 -1.07
N ASP A 750 -6.77 3.14 -1.47
CA ASP A 750 -6.33 3.09 -2.87
C ASP A 750 -5.44 1.86 -3.11
N HIS A 751 -4.77 1.76 -4.25
CA HIS A 751 -3.88 0.63 -4.55
C HIS A 751 -2.77 0.43 -3.50
N ALA A 752 -2.29 1.50 -2.86
CA ALA A 752 -1.29 1.40 -1.80
C ALA A 752 -1.83 0.67 -0.55
N SER A 753 -3.14 0.62 -0.35
CA SER A 753 -3.77 -0.17 0.73
C SER A 753 -3.44 -1.66 0.64
N ILE A 754 -3.29 -2.20 -0.58
CA ILE A 754 -2.85 -3.59 -0.80
C ILE A 754 -1.45 -3.79 -0.23
N LEU A 755 -0.55 -2.86 -0.51
CA LEU A 755 0.83 -2.93 -0.02
C LEU A 755 0.87 -2.78 1.50
N LYS A 756 0.13 -1.81 2.06
CA LYS A 756 0.00 -1.63 3.52
C LYS A 756 -0.54 -2.88 4.21
N PHE A 757 -1.52 -3.58 3.62
CA PHE A 757 -2.02 -4.86 4.12
C PHE A 757 -0.92 -5.92 4.16
N ILE A 758 -0.18 -6.09 3.08
CA ILE A 758 0.94 -7.02 2.97
C ILE A 758 2.04 -6.62 3.96
N GLU A 759 2.41 -5.37 4.00
CA GLU A 759 3.43 -4.82 4.90
C GLU A 759 3.07 -5.07 6.36
N ARG A 760 1.84 -4.78 6.76
CA ARG A 760 1.35 -5.03 8.11
C ARG A 760 1.36 -6.52 8.44
N ASN A 761 0.92 -7.36 7.50
CA ASN A 761 0.85 -8.80 7.72
C ASN A 761 2.24 -9.46 7.90
N TRP A 762 3.25 -9.01 7.15
CA TRP A 762 4.63 -9.54 7.24
C TRP A 762 5.61 -8.61 7.94
N ARG A 763 5.15 -7.54 8.59
CA ARG A 763 5.99 -6.54 9.29
C ARG A 763 7.05 -5.94 8.38
N LEU A 764 6.68 -5.60 7.17
CA LEU A 764 7.54 -4.85 6.26
C LEU A 764 7.47 -3.36 6.60
N GLN A 765 8.50 -2.62 6.21
CA GLN A 765 8.46 -1.16 6.22
C GLN A 765 7.87 -0.66 4.91
N PRO A 766 7.29 0.54 4.87
CA PRO A 766 6.89 1.17 3.62
C PRO A 766 8.04 1.20 2.61
N LEU A 767 7.72 1.09 1.33
CA LEU A 767 8.70 0.92 0.26
C LEU A 767 9.65 2.11 0.15
N SER A 768 9.15 3.32 0.38
CA SER A 768 9.97 4.53 0.39
C SER A 768 9.30 5.66 1.20
N PRO A 769 10.06 6.71 1.61
CA PRO A 769 9.46 7.90 2.23
C PRO A 769 8.50 8.66 1.32
N ARG A 770 8.60 8.45 -0.01
CA ARG A 770 7.77 9.11 -1.01
C ARG A 770 6.51 8.32 -1.33
N SER A 771 6.56 6.99 -1.26
CA SER A 771 5.48 6.10 -1.68
C SER A 771 4.23 6.25 -0.82
N ARG A 772 3.05 5.99 -1.38
CA ARG A 772 1.76 6.19 -0.73
C ARG A 772 1.45 5.20 0.38
N ASP A 773 2.08 4.03 0.38
CA ASP A 773 2.04 3.06 1.48
C ASP A 773 2.56 3.62 2.81
N ASN A 774 3.34 4.72 2.75
CA ASN A 774 3.80 5.47 3.92
C ASN A 774 2.79 6.53 4.44
N LEU A 775 1.61 6.65 3.83
CA LEU A 775 0.56 7.55 4.30
C LEU A 775 -0.12 6.98 5.57
N PRO A 776 -0.61 7.86 6.47
CA PRO A 776 -1.30 7.42 7.67
C PRO A 776 -2.63 6.73 7.34
N ASP A 777 -3.14 5.92 8.27
CA ASP A 777 -4.48 5.39 8.18
C ASP A 777 -5.53 6.52 8.32
N PRO A 778 -6.68 6.42 7.62
CA PRO A 778 -7.69 7.46 7.63
C PRO A 778 -8.41 7.55 8.97
N VAL A 779 -8.55 8.78 9.46
CA VAL A 779 -9.40 9.12 10.61
C VAL A 779 -10.62 9.87 10.10
N THR A 780 -11.81 9.41 10.47
CA THR A 780 -13.07 10.01 10.02
C THR A 780 -13.89 10.59 11.17
N LYS A 781 -14.83 11.49 10.86
CA LYS A 781 -15.83 11.95 11.84
C LYS A 781 -16.98 10.97 11.94
N VAL A 782 -17.54 10.83 13.15
CA VAL A 782 -18.77 10.05 13.36
C VAL A 782 -19.89 10.58 12.43
N GLY A 783 -20.50 9.68 11.69
CA GLY A 783 -21.53 10.00 10.70
C GLY A 783 -21.01 10.48 9.33
N HIS A 784 -19.69 10.55 9.13
CA HIS A 784 -19.07 10.94 7.86
C HIS A 784 -17.92 9.97 7.51
N PRO A 785 -18.20 8.68 7.28
CA PRO A 785 -17.16 7.65 7.17
C PRO A 785 -16.31 7.76 5.89
N TYR A 786 -16.83 8.42 4.84
CA TYR A 786 -16.19 8.45 3.52
C TYR A 786 -15.07 9.49 3.37
N ARG A 787 -14.92 10.40 4.33
CA ARG A 787 -13.97 11.52 4.20
C ARG A 787 -12.98 11.56 5.35
N PRO A 788 -11.71 11.25 5.12
CA PRO A 788 -10.68 11.44 6.11
C PRO A 788 -10.58 12.91 6.56
N ILE A 789 -10.32 13.12 7.86
CA ILE A 789 -10.03 14.46 8.43
C ILE A 789 -8.54 14.71 8.60
N ASN A 790 -7.73 13.68 8.47
CA ASN A 790 -6.27 13.71 8.54
C ASN A 790 -5.62 13.49 7.16
N GLY A 791 -6.37 13.73 6.07
CA GLY A 791 -5.87 13.49 4.71
C GLY A 791 -4.63 14.35 4.35
N PRO A 792 -3.78 13.86 3.43
CA PRO A 792 -3.96 12.59 2.71
C PRO A 792 -3.70 11.36 3.60
N ALA A 793 -4.59 10.38 3.51
CA ALA A 793 -4.56 9.17 4.32
C ALA A 793 -5.17 7.99 3.54
N VAL A 794 -4.56 6.82 3.65
CA VAL A 794 -4.95 5.59 2.92
C VAL A 794 -4.96 4.45 3.92
N ASP A 795 -6.04 3.66 3.96
CA ASP A 795 -6.20 2.55 4.89
C ASP A 795 -5.30 1.34 4.55
N ASP A 796 -5.31 0.33 5.42
CA ASP A 796 -4.52 -0.89 5.28
C ASP A 796 -5.36 -2.14 5.02
N LEU A 797 -6.63 -2.00 4.70
CA LEU A 797 -7.62 -3.07 4.48
C LEU A 797 -7.86 -4.02 5.66
N MET A 798 -7.21 -3.82 6.81
CA MET A 798 -7.39 -4.71 7.98
C MET A 798 -8.83 -4.66 8.50
N SER A 799 -9.54 -3.56 8.29
CA SER A 799 -10.97 -3.40 8.65
C SER A 799 -11.91 -4.36 7.92
N LEU A 800 -11.48 -4.94 6.77
CA LEU A 800 -12.24 -5.95 6.04
C LEU A 800 -12.24 -7.33 6.73
N PHE A 801 -11.38 -7.53 7.73
CA PHE A 801 -11.15 -8.80 8.39
C PHE A 801 -11.55 -8.77 9.87
N GLN A 802 -11.70 -9.97 10.44
CA GLN A 802 -11.87 -10.22 11.87
C GLN A 802 -11.05 -11.47 12.21
N PHE A 803 -10.01 -11.28 13.03
CA PHE A 803 -9.08 -12.32 13.45
C PHE A 803 -9.38 -12.80 14.86
#